data_2a5dca6f34bc5dd16587d90639de3447
#
_entry.id   2a5dca6f34bc5dd16587d90639de3447
#
_cell.length_a   1.000
_cell.length_b   1.000
_cell.length_c   1.000
_cell.angle_alpha   90.00
_cell.angle_beta   90.00
_cell.angle_gamma   90.00
#
_symmetry.space_group_name_H-M   'P 1'
#
loop_
_entity.id
_entity.type
_entity.pdbx_description
1 polymer ?
#
loop_
_entity_poly.entity_id
_entity_poly.type
_entity_poly.pdbx_seq_one_letter_code
_entity_poly.pdbx_strand_id
1 'polypeptide(L)'
;MKRLSLLLCTILFVQTLSAQVLNYDMIERNANTNVKLTLKDSKSSKPVSWASVYLIPAGDTTITHFALSDDKGDVVLKEVPVGKYELNAEIIGYNPHKKVYTIKAHWDAYDLGVIRMEENAEYLEASTVSAIGNPVVVKKDTIEFNASSFRVGENAMLEDLLKKMPGMEVGEDGTVTLNGEKIDKITVGGKTFFFNDPTAALKNLPAKIVDKIKVVDKTKDEAAGSAVVTKDDKEKVMDVELKEEYTDGWYGNAKLGGGSTLTPESDSKLIDDRGLLYNGNAMVTGYSEKDQVIFIGNAFNAIEPGADVAYYSSGSTASDFSSLGGLNSSAQAGVNYNTSRIKDMESTLSVNYKNNGKIDRKVSSRTTLLQDSPDVTTDGSYDATGHQNSVSASLEIKSKENSKYYLYILPSIGYSSESVNSSNSSVTGSDGSQLNTSEATATASASGLNTNGSFYFGLKEMGKKGRSMTIGAEYGLSDTDKESHETSFVRSTGQTTAKDLFYNTDLNNISGGAALGYSEPLAEKWAAEASVQARYFRNRNTRNATNSDGSYNDYYSSFSDNRYLSNRGAMTVQYSNDTTTVQFGLVADAVKNEMRSKSLGVETVTGKDEWLVNWSPFIYYNYEKDGMDLGMYYTGMENRPSPTSMTPSLNISNPVQITAGNIYLKPQYTHYIQTALSTNNRETFSYFSMYLSGNITTRSTVQASWMDDSGVRYAIPVNSLKPQTTGSAYIGYSRPVTKDRQLTLQIGGSASYSSGTSYQAKSRLEGLDLQSFDYNTFMEDFWGDASGDRFYSGQSGFAESRTNTLVWSGDFQLKYSIDKLDASLTYSTSNRVSRYSLDPTANLNNWTHHINSNLLYRPGKDWEIGSDLTYRFYRGYANGFGLPEWRWNMSVNKSIKSVTLGLKVADILNQTRNMTRTMSAEYVEDVYSNVLGRFFLFSVSFNFGKMNAKKNRNIENAMWNMM
;
A
#
# COMPACT_ATOMS: atom_id res chain seq x y z
N MET A 1 20.92 -32.82 -9.85
CA MET A 1 20.05 -33.80 -9.17
C MET A 1 20.77 -34.73 -8.20
N LYS A 2 21.93 -35.35 -8.48
CA LYS A 2 22.61 -36.25 -7.50
C LYS A 2 23.17 -35.58 -6.22
N ARG A 3 23.42 -34.27 -6.20
CA ARG A 3 23.88 -33.55 -5.00
C ARG A 3 22.77 -33.04 -4.10
N LEU A 4 21.57 -32.88 -4.64
CA LEU A 4 20.39 -32.44 -3.87
C LEU A 4 19.76 -33.62 -3.10
N SER A 5 19.79 -34.84 -3.68
CA SER A 5 19.38 -36.06 -2.97
C SER A 5 20.29 -36.43 -1.82
N LEU A 6 21.57 -36.08 -1.90
CA LEU A 6 22.53 -36.34 -0.80
C LEU A 6 22.28 -35.41 0.39
N LEU A 7 21.87 -34.16 0.13
CA LEU A 7 21.52 -33.19 1.20
C LEU A 7 20.21 -33.55 1.89
N LEU A 8 19.22 -34.04 1.15
CA LEU A 8 17.96 -34.53 1.70
C LEU A 8 18.15 -35.81 2.52
N CYS A 9 19.03 -36.71 2.06
CA CYS A 9 19.37 -37.94 2.82
C CYS A 9 20.18 -37.65 4.09
N THR A 10 21.06 -36.63 4.09
CA THR A 10 21.77 -36.21 5.31
C THR A 10 20.84 -35.58 6.34
N ILE A 11 19.82 -34.80 5.92
CA ILE A 11 18.82 -34.22 6.83
C ILE A 11 17.91 -35.30 7.41
N LEU A 12 17.52 -36.31 6.65
CA LEU A 12 16.74 -37.46 7.12
C LEU A 12 17.57 -38.41 8.03
N PHE A 13 18.87 -38.53 7.81
CA PHE A 13 19.75 -39.40 8.63
C PHE A 13 20.09 -38.77 9.99
N VAL A 14 20.11 -37.46 10.10
CA VAL A 14 20.28 -36.74 11.37
C VAL A 14 19.02 -36.86 12.27
N GLN A 15 17.82 -37.03 11.67
CA GLN A 15 16.59 -37.25 12.47
C GLN A 15 16.46 -38.68 13.02
N THR A 16 17.11 -39.66 12.43
CA THR A 16 17.03 -41.06 12.92
C THR A 16 18.08 -41.40 13.95
N LEU A 17 19.15 -40.63 14.13
CA LEU A 17 20.16 -40.88 15.14
C LEU A 17 19.91 -40.22 16.51
N SER A 18 18.90 -39.32 16.62
CA SER A 18 18.54 -38.70 17.89
C SER A 18 17.53 -39.50 18.72
N ALA A 19 17.14 -40.69 18.27
CA ALA A 19 16.08 -41.47 18.89
C ALA A 19 16.56 -42.60 19.82
N GLN A 20 17.85 -42.74 20.08
CA GLN A 20 18.36 -43.80 20.98
C GLN A 20 19.41 -43.25 21.94
N VAL A 21 19.00 -42.53 22.97
CA VAL A 21 19.46 -42.59 24.37
C VAL A 21 18.50 -41.68 25.16
N LEU A 22 17.34 -42.16 25.47
CA LEU A 22 16.48 -41.52 26.46
C LEU A 22 16.70 -42.23 27.79
N ASN A 23 17.41 -41.57 28.71
CA ASN A 23 17.52 -41.95 30.08
C ASN A 23 16.14 -41.76 30.78
N TYR A 24 15.66 -42.75 31.53
CA TYR A 24 14.30 -42.78 32.12
C TYR A 24 13.99 -41.55 33.00
N ASP A 25 15.02 -40.93 33.60
CA ASP A 25 14.88 -39.68 34.40
C ASP A 25 14.61 -38.40 33.55
N MET A 26 14.87 -38.42 32.22
CA MET A 26 14.56 -37.29 31.34
C MET A 26 13.12 -37.32 30.83
N ILE A 27 12.47 -38.49 30.83
CA ILE A 27 11.08 -38.66 30.38
C ILE A 27 10.11 -38.03 31.41
N GLU A 28 10.41 -38.09 32.70
CA GLU A 28 9.59 -37.42 33.73
C GLU A 28 9.71 -35.90 33.73
N ARG A 29 10.84 -35.32 33.25
CA ARG A 29 11.07 -33.86 33.21
C ARG A 29 10.46 -33.16 32.00
N ASN A 30 10.17 -33.88 30.93
CA ASN A 30 9.61 -33.34 29.69
C ASN A 30 8.18 -33.82 29.40
N ALA A 31 7.52 -34.49 30.33
CA ALA A 31 6.15 -34.91 30.17
C ALA A 31 5.21 -33.71 30.29
N ASN A 32 4.44 -33.43 29.23
CA ASN A 32 3.35 -32.49 29.28
C ASN A 32 2.06 -33.18 29.67
N THR A 33 1.23 -32.52 30.46
CA THR A 33 -0.07 -33.05 30.88
C THR A 33 -1.15 -31.97 30.75
N ASN A 34 -2.37 -32.37 30.48
CA ASN A 34 -3.48 -31.41 30.57
C ASN A 34 -3.84 -31.20 32.05
N VAL A 35 -4.09 -29.95 32.43
CA VAL A 35 -4.52 -29.61 33.80
C VAL A 35 -5.98 -29.23 33.75
N LYS A 36 -6.82 -29.93 34.52
CA LYS A 36 -8.26 -29.66 34.65
C LYS A 36 -8.57 -29.08 36.01
N LEU A 37 -9.54 -28.16 36.06
CA LEU A 37 -10.13 -27.65 37.30
C LEU A 37 -11.54 -27.13 37.03
N THR A 38 -12.32 -26.95 38.09
CA THR A 38 -13.66 -26.33 38.02
C THR A 38 -13.74 -25.14 38.97
N LEU A 39 -14.16 -23.98 38.48
CA LEU A 39 -14.37 -22.77 39.28
C LEU A 39 -15.82 -22.70 39.77
N LYS A 40 -16.00 -22.55 41.10
CA LYS A 40 -17.33 -22.38 41.70
C LYS A 40 -17.33 -21.22 42.71
N ASP A 41 -18.43 -20.52 42.76
CA ASP A 41 -18.68 -19.53 43.82
C ASP A 41 -18.66 -20.19 45.20
N SER A 42 -18.01 -19.56 46.16
CA SER A 42 -17.78 -20.13 47.50
C SER A 42 -19.06 -20.27 48.33
N LYS A 43 -20.05 -19.35 48.10
CA LYS A 43 -21.30 -19.32 48.85
C LYS A 43 -22.43 -20.07 48.17
N SER A 44 -22.67 -19.75 46.89
CA SER A 44 -23.78 -20.33 46.13
C SER A 44 -23.45 -21.67 45.49
N SER A 45 -22.18 -22.06 45.40
CA SER A 45 -21.66 -23.23 44.66
C SER A 45 -22.04 -23.25 43.18
N LYS A 46 -22.51 -22.12 42.63
CA LYS A 46 -22.75 -21.96 41.17
C LYS A 46 -21.44 -21.94 40.43
N PRO A 47 -21.43 -22.38 39.17
CA PRO A 47 -20.23 -22.25 38.33
C PRO A 47 -19.87 -20.79 38.12
N VAL A 48 -18.55 -20.50 38.11
CA VAL A 48 -18.01 -19.19 37.75
C VAL A 48 -17.52 -19.27 36.29
N SER A 49 -18.34 -18.78 35.40
CA SER A 49 -18.08 -18.80 33.95
C SER A 49 -17.24 -17.60 33.51
N TRP A 50 -16.42 -17.79 32.46
CA TRP A 50 -15.62 -16.73 31.86
C TRP A 50 -14.52 -16.16 32.76
N ALA A 51 -14.12 -16.85 33.81
CA ALA A 51 -12.97 -16.47 34.60
C ALA A 51 -11.67 -16.81 33.87
N SER A 52 -10.72 -15.89 33.93
CA SER A 52 -9.37 -16.06 33.40
C SER A 52 -8.55 -16.95 34.33
N VAL A 53 -8.03 -18.07 33.81
CA VAL A 53 -7.17 -19.00 34.57
C VAL A 53 -5.84 -19.14 33.83
N TYR A 54 -4.74 -18.89 34.57
CA TYR A 54 -3.41 -18.97 33.98
C TYR A 54 -2.36 -19.49 34.99
N LEU A 55 -1.27 -20.03 34.40
CA LEU A 55 -0.14 -20.60 35.17
C LEU A 55 1.12 -19.76 34.95
N ILE A 56 1.82 -19.49 36.03
CA ILE A 56 3.14 -18.86 36.06
C ILE A 56 4.12 -19.86 36.71
N PRO A 57 5.25 -20.23 36.05
CA PRO A 57 6.25 -21.09 36.69
C PRO A 57 6.74 -20.48 38.01
N ALA A 58 6.89 -21.28 39.03
CA ALA A 58 7.30 -20.79 40.33
C ALA A 58 8.69 -20.15 40.30
N GLY A 59 8.76 -18.84 40.63
CA GLY A 59 9.98 -18.04 40.54
C GLY A 59 10.15 -17.27 39.22
N ASP A 60 9.18 -17.36 38.31
CA ASP A 60 9.09 -16.57 37.09
C ASP A 60 7.94 -15.54 37.23
N THR A 61 7.83 -14.63 36.24
CA THR A 61 6.74 -13.67 36.12
C THR A 61 5.97 -13.83 34.81
N THR A 62 6.29 -14.83 34.00
CA THR A 62 5.74 -15.05 32.67
C THR A 62 4.57 -16.04 32.72
N ILE A 63 3.43 -15.67 32.18
CA ILE A 63 2.30 -16.57 31.96
C ILE A 63 2.66 -17.56 30.86
N THR A 64 2.62 -18.86 31.17
CA THR A 64 2.97 -19.91 30.22
C THR A 64 1.76 -20.61 29.63
N HIS A 65 0.66 -20.71 30.39
CA HIS A 65 -0.57 -21.41 29.98
C HIS A 65 -1.78 -20.61 30.46
N PHE A 66 -2.80 -20.53 29.61
CA PHE A 66 -4.01 -19.76 29.84
C PHE A 66 -5.24 -20.47 29.28
N ALA A 67 -6.39 -20.37 30.00
CA ALA A 67 -7.70 -20.76 29.54
C ALA A 67 -8.80 -19.93 30.23
N LEU A 68 -9.99 -19.88 29.64
CA LEU A 68 -11.20 -19.35 30.28
C LEU A 68 -12.05 -20.48 30.80
N SER A 69 -12.75 -20.25 31.92
CA SER A 69 -13.76 -21.19 32.40
C SER A 69 -14.99 -21.15 31.47
N ASP A 70 -15.54 -22.34 31.20
CA ASP A 70 -16.78 -22.47 30.42
C ASP A 70 -18.04 -22.16 31.23
N ASP A 71 -19.22 -22.35 30.65
CA ASP A 71 -20.52 -22.11 31.31
C ASP A 71 -20.79 -23.00 32.54
N LYS A 72 -20.01 -24.10 32.68
CA LYS A 72 -20.06 -24.98 33.83
C LYS A 72 -18.98 -24.68 34.85
N GLY A 73 -18.13 -23.69 34.58
CA GLY A 73 -16.96 -23.31 35.36
C GLY A 73 -15.75 -24.21 35.13
N ASP A 74 -15.79 -25.10 34.14
CA ASP A 74 -14.70 -26.01 33.83
C ASP A 74 -13.60 -25.35 33.04
N VAL A 75 -12.34 -25.68 33.36
CA VAL A 75 -11.13 -25.14 32.73
C VAL A 75 -10.21 -26.28 32.37
N VAL A 76 -9.62 -26.23 31.16
CA VAL A 76 -8.60 -27.17 30.73
C VAL A 76 -7.40 -26.39 30.20
N LEU A 77 -6.28 -26.44 30.93
CA LEU A 77 -4.99 -25.93 30.47
C LEU A 77 -4.26 -27.08 29.80
N LYS A 78 -4.02 -26.95 28.48
CA LYS A 78 -3.48 -28.04 27.67
C LYS A 78 -1.94 -28.07 27.71
N GLU A 79 -1.36 -29.24 27.64
CA GLU A 79 0.07 -29.51 27.43
C GLU A 79 1.00 -28.79 28.45
N VAL A 80 0.60 -28.70 29.70
CA VAL A 80 1.39 -28.10 30.78
C VAL A 80 2.58 -28.99 31.11
N PRO A 81 3.85 -28.54 31.05
CA PRO A 81 5.01 -29.30 31.50
C PRO A 81 4.92 -29.61 33.01
N VAL A 82 5.43 -30.74 33.41
CA VAL A 82 5.52 -31.09 34.85
C VAL A 82 6.41 -30.08 35.57
N GLY A 83 5.94 -29.58 36.70
CA GLY A 83 6.65 -28.52 37.42
C GLY A 83 5.84 -27.88 38.55
N LYS A 84 6.43 -26.84 39.17
CA LYS A 84 5.72 -26.00 40.13
C LYS A 84 5.25 -24.72 39.46
N TYR A 85 3.96 -24.44 39.59
CA TYR A 85 3.31 -23.26 38.97
C TYR A 85 2.46 -22.52 40.00
N GLU A 86 2.46 -21.23 39.98
CA GLU A 86 1.44 -20.42 40.59
C GLU A 86 0.22 -20.38 39.65
N LEU A 87 -0.91 -20.92 40.08
CA LEU A 87 -2.18 -20.85 39.39
C LEU A 87 -2.92 -19.60 39.87
N ASN A 88 -3.31 -18.80 38.93
CA ASN A 88 -4.11 -17.61 39.14
C ASN A 88 -5.47 -17.80 38.46
N ALA A 89 -6.57 -17.48 39.15
CA ALA A 89 -7.91 -17.43 38.58
C ALA A 89 -8.58 -16.11 38.97
N GLU A 90 -9.03 -15.34 37.96
CA GLU A 90 -9.48 -13.97 38.13
C GLU A 90 -10.75 -13.69 37.28
N ILE A 91 -11.72 -12.99 37.89
CA ILE A 91 -12.91 -12.49 37.24
C ILE A 91 -13.45 -11.29 38.04
N ILE A 92 -14.04 -10.31 37.38
CA ILE A 92 -14.64 -9.14 38.01
C ILE A 92 -15.75 -9.58 38.98
N GLY A 93 -15.74 -9.03 40.20
CA GLY A 93 -16.69 -9.37 41.27
C GLY A 93 -16.24 -10.50 42.19
N TYR A 94 -15.05 -11.06 41.98
CA TYR A 94 -14.47 -12.07 42.88
C TYR A 94 -13.07 -11.70 43.31
N ASN A 95 -12.69 -12.19 44.53
CA ASN A 95 -11.31 -12.11 44.95
C ASN A 95 -10.44 -13.01 44.05
N PRO A 96 -9.26 -12.53 43.59
CA PRO A 96 -8.35 -13.36 42.80
C PRO A 96 -7.87 -14.59 43.59
N HIS A 97 -7.98 -15.77 42.99
CA HIS A 97 -7.39 -16.96 43.55
C HIS A 97 -5.94 -17.11 43.09
N LYS A 98 -4.99 -17.14 44.04
CA LYS A 98 -3.56 -17.36 43.78
C LYS A 98 -3.04 -18.48 44.68
N LYS A 99 -2.51 -19.53 44.05
CA LYS A 99 -1.94 -20.65 44.80
C LYS A 99 -0.92 -21.43 43.98
N VAL A 100 0.16 -21.85 44.65
CA VAL A 100 1.19 -22.65 44.01
C VAL A 100 0.78 -24.15 44.04
N TYR A 101 0.80 -24.75 42.86
CA TYR A 101 0.54 -26.18 42.65
C TYR A 101 1.77 -26.85 42.05
N THR A 102 1.97 -28.14 42.39
CA THR A 102 2.97 -28.97 41.73
C THR A 102 2.25 -29.91 40.77
N ILE A 103 2.39 -29.64 39.47
CA ILE A 103 1.79 -30.39 38.39
C ILE A 103 2.67 -31.59 38.07
N LYS A 104 2.06 -32.80 38.12
CA LYS A 104 2.74 -34.06 37.82
C LYS A 104 2.22 -34.64 36.52
N ALA A 105 3.03 -35.48 35.88
CA ALA A 105 2.60 -36.19 34.69
C ALA A 105 1.38 -37.07 34.96
N HIS A 106 0.39 -36.97 34.06
CA HIS A 106 -0.82 -37.81 34.13
C HIS A 106 -1.21 -38.21 32.70
N TRP A 107 -1.60 -39.45 32.53
CA TRP A 107 -1.87 -40.02 31.20
C TRP A 107 -3.13 -39.40 30.49
N ASP A 108 -4.09 -38.87 31.26
CA ASP A 108 -5.30 -38.19 30.71
C ASP A 108 -5.24 -36.67 31.04
N ALA A 109 -5.44 -36.32 32.32
CA ALA A 109 -5.33 -34.94 32.79
C ALA A 109 -5.01 -34.90 34.28
N TYR A 110 -4.21 -33.94 34.72
CA TYR A 110 -3.96 -33.66 36.13
C TYR A 110 -5.08 -32.78 36.66
N ASP A 111 -5.95 -33.36 37.51
CA ASP A 111 -7.12 -32.69 38.04
C ASP A 111 -6.79 -31.96 39.34
N LEU A 112 -6.96 -30.61 39.34
CA LEU A 112 -6.81 -29.77 40.54
C LEU A 112 -8.08 -29.68 41.36
N GLY A 113 -9.19 -30.31 40.91
CA GLY A 113 -10.48 -30.30 41.56
C GLY A 113 -11.23 -28.98 41.48
N VAL A 114 -12.11 -28.77 42.50
CA VAL A 114 -12.94 -27.57 42.56
C VAL A 114 -12.21 -26.44 43.30
N ILE A 115 -12.00 -25.34 42.62
CA ILE A 115 -11.49 -24.10 43.21
C ILE A 115 -12.67 -23.19 43.50
N ARG A 116 -12.80 -22.77 44.77
CA ARG A 116 -13.88 -21.89 45.23
C ARG A 116 -13.41 -20.44 45.22
N MET A 117 -14.15 -19.60 44.49
CA MET A 117 -13.89 -18.16 44.40
C MET A 117 -14.85 -17.40 45.32
N GLU A 118 -14.35 -16.42 46.05
CA GLU A 118 -15.14 -15.59 46.97
C GLU A 118 -15.58 -14.32 46.29
N GLU A 119 -16.92 -14.02 46.30
CA GLU A 119 -17.45 -12.74 45.83
C GLU A 119 -16.89 -11.57 46.62
N ASN A 120 -16.49 -10.52 45.97
CA ASN A 120 -16.02 -9.28 46.56
C ASN A 120 -16.73 -8.08 45.92
N ALA A 121 -17.67 -7.52 46.68
CA ALA A 121 -18.44 -6.35 46.23
C ALA A 121 -17.60 -5.05 46.16
N GLU A 122 -16.50 -4.94 46.91
CA GLU A 122 -15.61 -3.77 46.91
C GLU A 122 -14.69 -3.71 45.66
N TYR A 123 -14.54 -4.83 44.94
CA TYR A 123 -13.71 -4.88 43.72
C TYR A 123 -14.35 -4.17 42.51
N LEU A 124 -15.57 -3.69 42.61
CA LEU A 124 -16.24 -2.90 41.56
C LEU A 124 -15.81 -1.44 41.51
N GLU A 125 -15.10 -0.91 42.50
CA GLU A 125 -14.73 0.52 42.57
C GLU A 125 -13.23 0.84 42.52
N ALA A 126 -12.32 -0.10 42.64
CA ALA A 126 -10.90 0.20 42.70
C ALA A 126 -10.01 -0.96 42.22
N SER A 127 -10.01 -1.30 40.95
CA SER A 127 -8.96 -2.16 40.42
C SER A 127 -7.98 -1.41 39.51
N THR A 128 -7.05 -0.72 40.18
CA THR A 128 -5.71 -0.49 39.57
C THR A 128 -4.87 -1.71 39.95
N VAL A 129 -5.12 -2.85 39.33
CA VAL A 129 -4.28 -4.03 39.51
C VAL A 129 -3.21 -4.04 38.46
N SER A 130 -1.96 -3.83 38.83
CA SER A 130 -0.79 -4.20 38.01
C SER A 130 -0.60 -5.73 38.04
N ALA A 131 -1.60 -6.49 37.66
CA ALA A 131 -1.43 -7.85 37.20
C ALA A 131 -1.10 -7.81 35.73
N ILE A 132 -0.08 -8.53 35.30
CA ILE A 132 0.21 -8.76 33.87
C ILE A 132 -1.06 -9.38 33.30
N GLY A 133 -1.87 -8.52 32.65
CA GLY A 133 -3.16 -8.92 32.09
C GLY A 133 -2.98 -9.97 30.99
N ASN A 134 -4.07 -10.63 30.62
CA ASN A 134 -4.04 -11.54 29.49
C ASN A 134 -3.40 -10.83 28.25
N PRO A 135 -2.33 -11.40 27.66
CA PRO A 135 -1.64 -10.77 26.53
C PRO A 135 -2.54 -10.44 25.36
N VAL A 136 -3.54 -11.29 25.10
CA VAL A 136 -4.48 -11.14 23.99
C VAL A 136 -5.89 -11.52 24.43
N VAL A 137 -6.83 -10.61 24.29
CA VAL A 137 -8.25 -10.85 24.55
C VAL A 137 -9.00 -10.77 23.23
N VAL A 138 -9.66 -11.86 22.85
CA VAL A 138 -10.47 -11.92 21.65
C VAL A 138 -11.95 -11.81 22.01
N LYS A 139 -12.60 -10.76 21.56
CA LYS A 139 -14.05 -10.54 21.60
C LYS A 139 -14.64 -10.83 20.20
N LYS A 140 -15.97 -10.77 20.09
CA LYS A 140 -16.67 -11.14 18.84
C LYS A 140 -16.12 -10.40 17.60
N ASP A 141 -15.83 -9.11 17.72
CA ASP A 141 -15.45 -8.19 16.65
C ASP A 141 -14.15 -7.40 16.97
N THR A 142 -13.48 -7.71 18.06
CA THR A 142 -12.33 -6.96 18.56
C THR A 142 -11.25 -7.90 19.07
N ILE A 143 -10.01 -7.67 18.66
CA ILE A 143 -8.83 -8.30 19.26
C ILE A 143 -8.09 -7.22 20.05
N GLU A 144 -7.93 -7.45 21.35
CA GLU A 144 -7.26 -6.54 22.28
C GLU A 144 -5.93 -7.13 22.70
N PHE A 145 -4.84 -6.39 22.50
CA PHE A 145 -3.50 -6.74 22.95
C PHE A 145 -3.12 -5.84 24.12
N ASN A 146 -2.66 -6.44 25.22
CA ASN A 146 -2.12 -5.71 26.36
C ASN A 146 -0.65 -5.40 26.09
N ALA A 147 -0.30 -4.13 25.89
CA ALA A 147 1.05 -3.71 25.54
C ALA A 147 2.10 -4.10 26.58
N SER A 148 1.74 -4.10 27.86
CA SER A 148 2.64 -4.43 28.97
C SER A 148 3.09 -5.91 28.98
N SER A 149 2.38 -6.78 28.27
CA SER A 149 2.71 -8.20 28.13
C SER A 149 3.81 -8.47 27.09
N PHE A 150 4.16 -7.46 26.28
CA PHE A 150 5.15 -7.58 25.19
C PHE A 150 6.36 -6.70 25.52
N ARG A 151 7.49 -7.34 25.81
CA ARG A 151 8.70 -6.62 26.20
C ARG A 151 9.39 -6.01 24.99
N VAL A 152 9.64 -4.71 25.06
CA VAL A 152 10.40 -3.91 24.08
C VAL A 152 11.45 -3.06 24.78
N GLY A 153 12.40 -2.50 24.05
CA GLY A 153 13.40 -1.60 24.60
C GLY A 153 12.79 -0.30 25.15
N GLU A 154 13.50 0.41 26.03
CA GLU A 154 13.01 1.66 26.66
C GLU A 154 12.69 2.77 25.64
N ASN A 155 13.40 2.79 24.53
CA ASN A 155 13.21 3.77 23.44
C ASN A 155 12.51 3.14 22.22
N ALA A 156 11.87 1.97 22.38
CA ALA A 156 11.13 1.32 21.33
C ALA A 156 9.90 2.15 20.91
N MET A 157 9.60 2.13 19.63
CA MET A 157 8.42 2.76 19.05
C MET A 157 7.26 1.75 18.92
N LEU A 158 6.10 2.24 18.55
CA LEU A 158 4.92 1.39 18.33
C LEU A 158 5.21 0.24 17.35
N GLU A 159 5.99 0.48 16.31
CA GLU A 159 6.41 -0.55 15.36
C GLU A 159 7.11 -1.73 16.03
N ASP A 160 8.05 -1.45 16.95
CA ASP A 160 8.78 -2.50 17.67
C ASP A 160 7.85 -3.33 18.58
N LEU A 161 6.86 -2.66 19.15
CA LEU A 161 5.83 -3.30 19.96
C LEU A 161 4.94 -4.21 19.11
N LEU A 162 4.45 -3.73 17.97
CA LEU A 162 3.61 -4.51 17.06
C LEU A 162 4.33 -5.75 16.54
N LYS A 163 5.60 -5.64 16.19
CA LYS A 163 6.42 -6.77 15.72
C LYS A 163 6.56 -7.90 16.77
N LYS A 164 6.28 -7.61 18.05
CA LYS A 164 6.27 -8.61 19.13
C LYS A 164 4.89 -9.24 19.35
N MET A 165 3.83 -8.65 18.82
CA MET A 165 2.47 -9.14 19.02
C MET A 165 2.17 -10.30 18.07
N PRO A 166 1.52 -11.37 18.56
CA PRO A 166 1.21 -12.52 17.71
C PRO A 166 0.22 -12.14 16.60
N GLY A 167 0.53 -12.56 15.38
CA GLY A 167 -0.29 -12.28 14.19
C GLY A 167 -0.13 -10.88 13.61
N MET A 168 0.59 -9.97 14.28
CA MET A 168 0.92 -8.64 13.73
C MET A 168 2.17 -8.72 12.85
N GLU A 169 2.08 -8.08 11.70
CA GLU A 169 3.21 -7.89 10.80
C GLU A 169 3.28 -6.42 10.39
N VAL A 170 4.49 -5.91 10.32
CA VAL A 170 4.76 -4.54 9.86
C VAL A 170 5.72 -4.63 8.68
N GLY A 171 5.23 -4.24 7.51
CA GLY A 171 5.99 -4.18 6.27
C GLY A 171 7.04 -3.07 6.28
N GLU A 172 8.01 -3.16 5.38
CA GLU A 172 9.04 -2.12 5.18
C GLU A 172 8.42 -0.77 4.74
N ASP A 173 7.30 -0.83 4.05
CA ASP A 173 6.50 0.32 3.60
C ASP A 173 5.62 0.92 4.70
N GLY A 174 5.66 0.39 5.93
CA GLY A 174 4.81 0.81 7.04
C GLY A 174 3.40 0.20 7.02
N THR A 175 3.09 -0.68 6.10
CA THR A 175 1.82 -1.42 6.11
C THR A 175 1.75 -2.34 7.32
N VAL A 176 0.67 -2.25 8.08
CA VAL A 176 0.41 -3.15 9.22
C VAL A 176 -0.65 -4.16 8.81
N THR A 177 -0.40 -5.42 9.10
CA THR A 177 -1.39 -6.48 8.95
C THR A 177 -1.60 -7.22 10.27
N LEU A 178 -2.81 -7.68 10.50
CA LEU A 178 -3.14 -8.60 11.57
C LEU A 178 -3.68 -9.89 10.96
N ASN A 179 -2.97 -10.99 11.19
CA ASN A 179 -3.28 -12.29 10.60
C ASN A 179 -3.38 -12.25 9.07
N GLY A 180 -2.51 -11.44 8.42
CA GLY A 180 -2.47 -11.23 6.97
C GLY A 180 -3.50 -10.24 6.43
N GLU A 181 -4.46 -9.77 7.25
CA GLU A 181 -5.40 -8.72 6.84
C GLU A 181 -4.85 -7.33 7.16
N LYS A 182 -4.89 -6.46 6.17
CA LYS A 182 -4.40 -5.09 6.27
C LYS A 182 -5.21 -4.29 7.31
N ILE A 183 -4.51 -3.53 8.14
CA ILE A 183 -5.12 -2.48 8.96
C ILE A 183 -5.32 -1.25 8.07
N ASP A 184 -6.57 -0.80 7.94
CA ASP A 184 -6.92 0.33 7.09
C ASP A 184 -6.66 1.67 7.76
N LYS A 185 -6.78 1.70 9.10
CA LYS A 185 -6.71 2.93 9.87
C LYS A 185 -6.06 2.70 11.23
N ILE A 186 -5.19 3.64 11.63
CA ILE A 186 -4.63 3.69 13.00
C ILE A 186 -5.18 4.91 13.70
N THR A 187 -5.76 4.71 14.89
CA THR A 187 -6.22 5.77 15.78
C THR A 187 -5.43 5.73 17.09
N VAL A 188 -5.36 6.85 17.78
CA VAL A 188 -4.76 6.95 19.10
C VAL A 188 -5.80 7.53 20.06
N GLY A 189 -6.26 6.70 21.00
CA GLY A 189 -7.36 7.05 21.89
C GLY A 189 -8.65 7.39 21.15
N GLY A 190 -8.97 6.65 20.09
CA GLY A 190 -10.15 6.82 19.23
C GLY A 190 -10.06 7.99 18.23
N LYS A 191 -8.99 8.81 18.28
CA LYS A 191 -8.82 9.97 17.39
C LYS A 191 -7.92 9.63 16.21
N THR A 192 -8.26 10.15 15.04
CA THR A 192 -7.45 10.01 13.84
C THR A 192 -6.06 10.60 14.07
N PHE A 193 -5.04 9.78 13.84
CA PHE A 193 -3.65 10.18 13.97
C PHE A 193 -3.07 10.48 12.58
N PHE A 194 -2.54 11.69 12.40
CA PHE A 194 -1.88 12.17 11.18
C PHE A 194 -2.46 11.63 9.87
N PHE A 195 -3.62 12.14 9.44
CA PHE A 195 -4.25 11.83 8.14
C PHE A 195 -4.47 10.33 7.85
N ASN A 196 -4.56 9.48 8.90
CA ASN A 196 -4.55 8.02 8.77
C ASN A 196 -3.23 7.46 8.20
N ASP A 197 -2.10 8.17 8.36
CA ASP A 197 -0.81 7.64 8.00
C ASP A 197 -0.31 6.65 9.07
N PRO A 198 -0.30 5.34 8.80
CA PRO A 198 0.18 4.35 9.75
C PRO A 198 1.65 4.56 10.12
N THR A 199 2.46 4.99 9.17
CA THR A 199 3.91 5.17 9.35
C THR A 199 4.21 6.27 10.37
N ALA A 200 3.41 7.34 10.38
CA ALA A 200 3.56 8.40 11.37
C ALA A 200 3.35 7.88 12.80
N ALA A 201 2.34 7.03 13.04
CA ALA A 201 2.12 6.43 14.35
C ALA A 201 3.22 5.39 14.69
N LEU A 202 3.57 4.53 13.76
CA LEU A 202 4.54 3.44 13.95
C LEU A 202 5.91 3.94 14.35
N LYS A 203 6.41 4.95 13.66
CA LYS A 203 7.79 5.45 13.83
C LYS A 203 7.95 6.47 14.94
N ASN A 204 6.86 7.11 15.39
CA ASN A 204 6.96 8.24 16.30
C ASN A 204 6.25 8.04 17.65
N LEU A 205 5.34 7.05 17.77
CA LEU A 205 4.66 6.78 19.05
C LEU A 205 5.52 5.86 19.92
N PRO A 206 6.01 6.32 21.09
CA PRO A 206 6.81 5.46 21.96
C PRO A 206 6.00 4.31 22.55
N ALA A 207 6.50 3.08 22.45
CA ALA A 207 5.84 1.88 22.98
C ALA A 207 5.50 1.98 24.47
N LYS A 208 6.33 2.69 25.26
CA LYS A 208 6.15 2.83 26.72
C LYS A 208 4.87 3.54 27.14
N ILE A 209 4.29 4.39 26.28
CA ILE A 209 3.06 5.13 26.60
C ILE A 209 1.80 4.37 26.21
N VAL A 210 1.93 3.25 25.48
CA VAL A 210 0.82 2.40 25.04
C VAL A 210 0.36 1.51 26.18
N ASP A 211 -0.94 1.52 26.44
CA ASP A 211 -1.58 0.60 27.38
C ASP A 211 -2.09 -0.65 26.67
N LYS A 212 -2.90 -0.45 25.62
CA LYS A 212 -3.52 -1.51 24.85
C LYS A 212 -3.56 -1.15 23.37
N ILE A 213 -3.63 -2.19 22.55
CA ILE A 213 -3.92 -2.08 21.14
C ILE A 213 -5.18 -2.87 20.84
N LYS A 214 -6.18 -2.20 20.33
CA LYS A 214 -7.46 -2.81 19.93
C LYS A 214 -7.56 -2.82 18.42
N VAL A 215 -7.80 -3.99 17.85
CA VAL A 215 -8.11 -4.11 16.42
C VAL A 215 -9.55 -4.53 16.29
N VAL A 216 -10.33 -3.72 15.58
CA VAL A 216 -11.77 -3.89 15.41
C VAL A 216 -12.17 -3.76 13.94
N ASP A 217 -13.10 -4.60 13.50
CA ASP A 217 -13.77 -4.45 12.22
C ASP A 217 -14.97 -3.51 12.39
N LYS A 218 -14.85 -2.30 11.86
CA LYS A 218 -15.84 -1.23 12.00
C LYS A 218 -16.52 -0.94 10.67
N THR A 219 -17.83 -0.70 10.68
CA THR A 219 -18.50 -0.13 9.51
C THR A 219 -18.06 1.32 9.34
N LYS A 220 -17.66 1.69 8.13
CA LYS A 220 -17.30 3.07 7.79
C LYS A 220 -18.44 4.03 8.13
N ASP A 221 -18.05 5.23 8.52
CA ASP A 221 -19.03 6.22 9.01
C ASP A 221 -20.10 6.57 7.96
N GLU A 222 -19.75 6.59 6.67
CA GLU A 222 -20.66 6.85 5.55
C GLU A 222 -21.73 5.76 5.35
N ALA A 223 -21.43 4.52 5.71
CA ALA A 223 -22.38 3.39 5.67
C ALA A 223 -23.08 3.15 7.01
N ALA A 224 -22.73 3.92 8.04
CA ALA A 224 -23.31 3.76 9.37
C ALA A 224 -24.82 4.04 9.39
N GLY A 225 -25.59 3.02 9.79
CA GLY A 225 -27.07 3.10 9.83
C GLY A 225 -27.75 2.60 8.57
N SER A 226 -27.01 2.23 7.50
CA SER A 226 -27.57 1.54 6.34
C SER A 226 -27.93 0.07 6.68
N ALA A 227 -29.01 -0.43 6.09
CA ALA A 227 -29.37 -1.84 6.13
C ALA A 227 -28.55 -2.67 5.14
N VAL A 228 -27.97 -2.02 4.12
CA VAL A 228 -27.10 -2.63 3.13
C VAL A 228 -25.65 -2.25 3.50
N VAL A 229 -24.88 -3.23 3.97
CA VAL A 229 -23.47 -3.05 4.36
C VAL A 229 -22.64 -4.09 3.62
N THR A 230 -21.71 -3.64 2.81
CA THR A 230 -20.80 -4.48 2.05
C THR A 230 -19.47 -4.69 2.82
N LYS A 231 -18.59 -5.55 2.31
CA LYS A 231 -17.22 -5.66 2.83
C LYS A 231 -16.46 -4.34 2.62
N ASP A 232 -16.69 -3.65 1.52
CA ASP A 232 -16.07 -2.35 1.21
C ASP A 232 -16.54 -1.24 2.14
N ASP A 233 -17.69 -1.40 2.80
CA ASP A 233 -18.20 -0.49 3.83
C ASP A 233 -17.62 -0.77 5.22
N LYS A 234 -16.81 -1.81 5.37
CA LYS A 234 -16.06 -2.09 6.60
C LYS A 234 -14.63 -1.60 6.48
N GLU A 235 -14.06 -1.19 7.59
CA GLU A 235 -12.66 -0.85 7.75
C GLU A 235 -12.08 -1.57 8.97
N LYS A 236 -10.84 -2.06 8.86
CA LYS A 236 -10.12 -2.63 10.00
C LYS A 236 -9.34 -1.52 10.70
N VAL A 237 -9.79 -1.15 11.90
CA VAL A 237 -9.22 -0.06 12.69
C VAL A 237 -8.36 -0.62 13.82
N MET A 238 -7.13 -0.16 13.91
CA MET A 238 -6.27 -0.38 15.06
C MET A 238 -6.29 0.88 15.94
N ASP A 239 -6.89 0.80 17.11
CA ASP A 239 -6.86 1.88 18.10
C ASP A 239 -5.77 1.61 19.14
N VAL A 240 -4.87 2.57 19.28
CA VAL A 240 -3.78 2.57 20.25
C VAL A 240 -4.24 3.32 21.48
N GLU A 241 -4.62 2.61 22.53
CA GLU A 241 -4.98 3.22 23.80
C GLU A 241 -3.72 3.59 24.57
N LEU A 242 -3.68 4.82 25.07
CA LEU A 242 -2.58 5.31 25.88
C LEU A 242 -2.85 4.99 27.37
N LYS A 243 -1.79 4.71 28.11
CA LYS A 243 -1.87 4.63 29.57
C LYS A 243 -2.47 5.91 30.14
N GLU A 244 -3.28 5.80 31.16
CA GLU A 244 -4.03 6.92 31.74
C GLU A 244 -3.12 8.10 32.11
N GLU A 245 -1.92 7.82 32.58
CA GLU A 245 -0.90 8.81 32.93
C GLU A 245 -0.37 9.61 31.71
N TYR A 246 -0.61 9.15 30.46
CA TYR A 246 -0.18 9.77 29.21
C TYR A 246 -1.33 10.38 28.39
N THR A 247 -2.51 10.52 28.96
CA THR A 247 -3.68 11.12 28.30
C THR A 247 -3.76 12.64 28.47
N ASP A 248 -2.93 13.23 29.34
CA ASP A 248 -2.87 14.67 29.57
C ASP A 248 -1.41 15.11 29.71
N GLY A 249 -0.99 16.09 28.89
CA GLY A 249 0.38 16.61 28.86
C GLY A 249 0.95 16.65 27.45
N TRP A 250 2.27 16.63 27.37
CA TRP A 250 2.98 16.65 26.08
C TRP A 250 4.18 15.73 26.08
N TYR A 251 4.50 15.19 24.92
CA TYR A 251 5.73 14.45 24.68
C TYR A 251 6.23 14.69 23.27
N GLY A 252 7.49 14.37 23.02
CA GLY A 252 8.06 14.42 21.69
C GLY A 252 9.31 13.56 21.57
N ASN A 253 9.70 13.38 20.34
CA ASN A 253 10.98 12.81 19.96
C ASN A 253 11.66 13.72 18.94
N ALA A 254 12.97 13.69 18.90
CA ALA A 254 13.77 14.33 17.88
C ALA A 254 14.96 13.44 17.53
N LYS A 255 15.25 13.28 16.26
CA LYS A 255 16.42 12.57 15.72
C LYS A 255 17.13 13.48 14.75
N LEU A 256 18.44 13.58 14.89
CA LEU A 256 19.32 14.26 13.94
C LEU A 256 20.42 13.30 13.54
N GLY A 257 20.62 13.13 12.25
CA GLY A 257 21.67 12.30 11.68
C GLY A 257 22.45 13.06 10.61
N GLY A 258 23.73 12.79 10.56
CA GLY A 258 24.65 13.31 9.54
C GLY A 258 25.66 12.26 9.15
N GLY A 259 26.09 12.31 7.90
CA GLY A 259 27.02 11.35 7.36
C GLY A 259 27.57 11.76 6.01
N SER A 260 28.17 10.80 5.33
CA SER A 260 28.74 11.00 4.00
C SER A 260 28.76 9.70 3.23
N THR A 261 28.79 9.81 1.91
CA THR A 261 29.12 8.70 1.02
C THR A 261 30.60 8.33 1.23
N LEU A 262 30.87 7.03 1.11
CA LEU A 262 32.21 6.44 1.21
C LEU A 262 32.70 5.90 -0.13
N THR A 263 31.99 6.15 -1.19
CA THR A 263 32.37 5.77 -2.54
C THR A 263 33.39 6.74 -3.08
N PRO A 264 34.54 6.30 -3.63
CA PRO A 264 35.40 7.15 -4.46
C PRO A 264 34.56 7.71 -5.62
N GLU A 265 34.91 8.90 -6.10
CA GLU A 265 34.41 9.37 -7.39
C GLU A 265 34.49 8.23 -8.41
N SER A 266 33.34 7.71 -8.77
CA SER A 266 33.27 6.63 -9.77
C SER A 266 32.91 7.28 -11.10
N ASP A 267 33.56 6.86 -12.16
CA ASP A 267 33.22 7.26 -13.54
C ASP A 267 31.79 6.86 -13.95
N SER A 268 31.07 6.13 -13.07
CA SER A 268 29.70 5.73 -13.28
C SER A 268 28.74 6.86 -12.88
N LYS A 269 28.09 7.49 -13.87
CA LYS A 269 27.02 8.48 -13.69
C LYS A 269 25.82 7.95 -12.87
N LEU A 270 25.77 6.65 -12.59
CA LEU A 270 24.66 5.98 -11.90
C LEU A 270 24.90 5.81 -10.39
N ILE A 271 26.12 6.03 -9.90
CA ILE A 271 26.40 6.10 -8.47
C ILE A 271 26.49 7.58 -8.07
N ASP A 272 25.58 8.01 -7.22
CA ASP A 272 25.55 9.40 -6.75
C ASP A 272 26.41 9.54 -5.49
N ASP A 273 27.42 10.41 -5.57
CA ASP A 273 28.22 10.87 -4.45
C ASP A 273 27.71 12.25 -3.99
N ARG A 274 26.69 12.26 -3.15
CA ARG A 274 26.12 13.50 -2.60
C ARG A 274 27.02 14.20 -1.60
N GLY A 275 28.12 13.59 -1.17
CA GLY A 275 28.98 14.12 -0.12
C GLY A 275 28.28 14.14 1.23
N LEU A 276 27.67 15.24 1.62
CA LEU A 276 26.95 15.37 2.90
C LEU A 276 25.58 14.70 2.84
N LEU A 277 25.39 13.72 3.71
CA LEU A 277 24.10 13.09 3.96
C LEU A 277 23.51 13.56 5.29
N TYR A 278 22.20 13.75 5.32
CA TYR A 278 21.49 14.11 6.53
C TYR A 278 20.15 13.37 6.64
N ASN A 279 19.75 13.12 7.88
CA ASN A 279 18.44 12.57 8.23
C ASN A 279 18.03 13.17 9.57
N GLY A 280 16.94 13.93 9.58
CA GLY A 280 16.38 14.53 10.78
C GLY A 280 14.88 14.34 10.83
N ASN A 281 14.34 14.01 12.00
CA ASN A 281 12.92 14.05 12.27
C ASN A 281 12.65 14.57 13.68
N ALA A 282 11.51 15.21 13.85
CA ALA A 282 11.01 15.63 15.14
C ALA A 282 9.48 15.51 15.17
N MET A 283 8.95 15.05 16.29
CA MET A 283 7.51 15.07 16.57
C MET A 283 7.30 15.60 17.99
N VAL A 284 6.33 16.51 18.13
CA VAL A 284 5.85 16.99 19.43
C VAL A 284 4.34 16.85 19.45
N THR A 285 3.80 16.21 20.45
CA THR A 285 2.37 16.04 20.60
C THR A 285 1.91 16.47 21.99
N GLY A 286 0.81 17.21 22.04
CA GLY A 286 0.11 17.60 23.25
C GLY A 286 -1.26 16.97 23.30
N TYR A 287 -1.62 16.42 24.45
CA TYR A 287 -2.93 15.81 24.71
C TYR A 287 -3.64 16.53 25.84
N SER A 288 -4.93 16.70 25.67
CA SER A 288 -5.87 17.02 26.75
C SER A 288 -7.14 16.19 26.55
N GLU A 289 -8.06 16.26 27.49
CA GLU A 289 -9.33 15.51 27.39
C GLU A 289 -10.08 15.71 26.06
N LYS A 290 -10.05 16.94 25.54
CA LYS A 290 -10.83 17.32 24.33
C LYS A 290 -9.96 17.66 23.14
N ASP A 291 -8.70 17.95 23.32
CA ASP A 291 -7.82 18.44 22.26
C ASP A 291 -6.58 17.57 22.12
N GLN A 292 -6.09 17.48 20.92
CA GLN A 292 -4.82 16.90 20.56
C GLN A 292 -4.15 17.78 19.52
N VAL A 293 -2.91 18.19 19.79
CA VAL A 293 -2.08 18.96 18.86
C VAL A 293 -0.84 18.15 18.55
N ILE A 294 -0.49 18.01 17.29
CA ILE A 294 0.68 17.26 16.84
C ILE A 294 1.46 18.14 15.87
N PHE A 295 2.75 18.33 16.15
CA PHE A 295 3.71 18.95 15.25
C PHE A 295 4.67 17.89 14.77
N ILE A 296 4.94 17.85 13.48
CA ILE A 296 6.01 17.03 12.92
C ILE A 296 6.89 17.84 11.98
N GLY A 297 8.15 17.45 11.93
CA GLY A 297 9.12 17.94 10.96
C GLY A 297 10.07 16.81 10.60
N ASN A 298 10.40 16.70 9.32
CA ASN A 298 11.46 15.81 8.87
C ASN A 298 12.25 16.48 7.74
N ALA A 299 13.51 16.07 7.61
CA ALA A 299 14.36 16.47 6.50
C ALA A 299 15.39 15.38 6.25
N PHE A 300 15.52 14.93 5.00
CA PHE A 300 16.49 13.89 4.63
C PHE A 300 16.93 14.00 3.17
N ASN A 301 18.14 13.54 2.89
CA ASN A 301 18.65 13.27 1.55
C ASN A 301 19.30 11.87 1.42
N ALA A 302 19.42 11.14 2.54
CA ALA A 302 19.78 9.73 2.56
C ALA A 302 18.49 8.91 2.67
N ILE A 303 18.30 7.96 1.76
CA ILE A 303 17.15 7.09 1.76
C ILE A 303 17.27 6.12 2.96
N GLU A 304 16.42 6.29 3.96
CA GLU A 304 16.13 5.26 4.96
C GLU A 304 14.75 4.67 4.66
N PRO A 305 14.62 3.36 4.49
CA PRO A 305 13.31 2.74 4.40
C PRO A 305 12.46 3.12 5.62
N GLY A 306 11.28 3.72 5.38
CA GLY A 306 10.35 4.12 6.43
C GLY A 306 10.58 5.50 7.05
N ALA A 307 11.47 6.34 6.51
CA ALA A 307 11.57 7.75 6.88
C ALA A 307 10.53 8.64 6.16
N ASP A 308 9.94 8.13 5.08
CA ASP A 308 8.87 8.82 4.39
C ASP A 308 7.58 8.75 5.20
N VAL A 309 7.20 9.86 5.78
CA VAL A 309 5.82 10.07 6.21
C VAL A 309 5.04 10.36 4.94
N ALA A 310 4.25 9.39 4.47
CA ALA A 310 3.40 9.58 3.32
C ALA A 310 2.27 10.54 3.69
N TYR A 311 2.40 11.79 3.28
CA TYR A 311 1.28 12.72 3.37
C TYR A 311 0.39 12.54 2.15
N TYR A 312 -0.91 12.45 2.37
CA TYR A 312 -1.87 12.62 1.31
C TYR A 312 -1.64 13.99 0.66
N SER A 313 -0.98 14.02 -0.49
CA SER A 313 -1.09 15.15 -1.38
C SER A 313 -2.46 15.06 -2.04
N SER A 314 -3.42 15.80 -1.52
CA SER A 314 -4.66 16.01 -2.24
C SER A 314 -4.33 16.80 -3.52
N GLY A 315 -4.44 16.15 -4.66
CA GLY A 315 -4.24 16.76 -5.97
C GLY A 315 -2.81 16.65 -6.48
N SER A 316 -2.49 15.54 -7.12
CA SER A 316 -1.41 15.53 -8.08
C SER A 316 -1.88 16.33 -9.31
N THR A 317 -1.40 17.55 -9.46
CA THR A 317 -1.22 18.08 -10.79
C THR A 317 -0.38 17.05 -11.54
N ALA A 318 -0.76 16.66 -12.75
CA ALA A 318 0.08 15.82 -13.60
C ALA A 318 1.37 16.61 -13.88
N SER A 319 2.36 16.40 -13.02
CA SER A 319 3.54 17.22 -12.98
C SER A 319 4.72 16.44 -13.51
N ASP A 320 5.60 17.13 -14.22
CA ASP A 320 6.86 16.55 -14.71
C ASP A 320 7.69 16.03 -13.55
N PHE A 321 7.60 16.68 -12.37
CA PHE A 321 8.26 16.23 -11.13
C PHE A 321 7.75 14.87 -10.66
N SER A 322 6.45 14.60 -10.73
CA SER A 322 5.89 13.31 -10.28
C SER A 322 6.39 12.12 -11.10
N SER A 323 6.74 12.34 -12.37
CA SER A 323 7.24 11.31 -13.28
C SER A 323 8.71 10.93 -13.04
N LEU A 324 9.48 11.76 -12.31
CA LEU A 324 10.87 11.49 -12.01
C LEU A 324 10.99 10.34 -11.01
N GLY A 325 11.90 9.40 -11.27
CA GLY A 325 12.36 8.38 -10.36
C GLY A 325 13.62 8.80 -9.59
N GLY A 326 14.51 7.85 -9.37
CA GLY A 326 15.86 8.08 -8.84
C GLY A 326 15.92 8.47 -7.37
N LEU A 327 16.90 9.30 -7.02
CA LEU A 327 17.20 9.66 -5.64
C LEU A 327 16.38 10.85 -5.17
N ASN A 328 15.77 10.70 -4.00
CA ASN A 328 14.91 11.70 -3.40
C ASN A 328 15.60 12.42 -2.23
N SER A 329 15.27 13.70 -2.06
CA SER A 329 15.44 14.47 -0.82
C SER A 329 14.10 15.07 -0.45
N SER A 330 13.82 15.20 0.84
CA SER A 330 12.56 15.78 1.31
C SER A 330 12.77 16.57 2.59
N ALA A 331 12.06 17.67 2.71
CA ALA A 331 11.87 18.38 3.97
C ALA A 331 10.38 18.66 4.15
N GLN A 332 9.85 18.38 5.34
CA GLN A 332 8.43 18.52 5.65
C GLN A 332 8.24 19.18 7.00
N ALA A 333 7.17 19.95 7.13
CA ALA A 333 6.68 20.45 8.40
C ALA A 333 5.16 20.42 8.42
N GLY A 334 4.57 19.87 9.49
CA GLY A 334 3.13 19.70 9.57
C GLY A 334 2.58 19.94 10.96
N VAL A 335 1.34 20.41 11.01
CA VAL A 335 0.54 20.59 12.22
C VAL A 335 -0.80 19.90 12.03
N ASN A 336 -1.18 19.10 13.02
CA ASN A 336 -2.49 18.50 13.10
C ASN A 336 -3.13 18.87 14.43
N TYR A 337 -4.35 19.41 14.39
CA TYR A 337 -5.12 19.78 15.57
C TYR A 337 -6.48 19.09 15.55
N ASN A 338 -6.68 18.19 16.50
CA ASN A 338 -7.94 17.50 16.71
C ASN A 338 -8.67 18.09 17.91
N THR A 339 -9.98 18.33 17.80
CA THR A 339 -10.80 18.78 18.90
C THR A 339 -12.19 18.14 18.93
N SER A 340 -12.67 17.83 20.11
CA SER A 340 -14.04 17.38 20.39
C SER A 340 -14.82 18.36 21.28
N ARG A 341 -14.45 19.65 21.28
CA ARG A 341 -15.12 20.71 22.08
C ARG A 341 -16.50 21.04 21.57
N ILE A 342 -16.75 20.87 20.26
CA ILE A 342 -18.08 21.07 19.69
C ILE A 342 -18.93 19.85 20.07
N LYS A 343 -20.11 20.15 20.63
CA LYS A 343 -21.03 19.09 21.06
C LYS A 343 -21.40 18.18 19.87
N ASP A 344 -21.32 16.85 20.08
CA ASP A 344 -21.66 15.81 19.10
C ASP A 344 -20.83 15.85 17.80
N MET A 345 -19.70 16.59 17.78
CA MET A 345 -18.79 16.74 16.64
C MET A 345 -17.36 16.44 17.02
N GLU A 346 -16.59 16.05 16.04
CA GLU A 346 -15.13 16.00 16.03
C GLU A 346 -14.62 16.84 14.87
N SER A 347 -13.54 17.58 15.08
CA SER A 347 -12.93 18.42 14.05
C SER A 347 -11.45 18.23 14.03
N THR A 348 -10.86 18.11 12.85
CA THR A 348 -9.44 17.99 12.60
C THR A 348 -8.99 19.05 11.61
N LEU A 349 -8.10 19.92 12.02
CA LEU A 349 -7.39 20.85 11.14
C LEU A 349 -5.99 20.32 10.89
N SER A 350 -5.61 20.26 9.63
CA SER A 350 -4.28 19.81 9.22
C SER A 350 -3.67 20.82 8.26
N VAL A 351 -2.42 21.18 8.51
CA VAL A 351 -1.62 22.05 7.63
C VAL A 351 -0.28 21.38 7.42
N ASN A 352 0.15 21.31 6.17
CA ASN A 352 1.41 20.68 5.81
C ASN A 352 2.17 21.49 4.75
N TYR A 353 3.48 21.59 4.96
CA TYR A 353 4.44 22.10 3.97
C TYR A 353 5.40 20.97 3.60
N LYS A 354 5.69 20.83 2.31
CA LYS A 354 6.63 19.83 1.80
C LYS A 354 7.53 20.47 0.73
N ASN A 355 8.83 20.20 0.86
CA ASN A 355 9.85 20.52 -0.15
C ASN A 355 10.50 19.21 -0.56
N ASN A 356 10.47 18.88 -1.85
CA ASN A 356 11.05 17.66 -2.40
C ASN A 356 12.08 18.00 -3.46
N GLY A 357 13.16 17.23 -3.49
CA GLY A 357 14.13 17.23 -4.57
C GLY A 357 14.28 15.83 -5.15
N LYS A 358 14.47 15.72 -6.45
CA LYS A 358 14.74 14.46 -7.15
C LYS A 358 15.91 14.60 -8.09
N ILE A 359 16.72 13.54 -8.18
CA ILE A 359 17.77 13.35 -9.18
C ILE A 359 17.52 12.01 -9.84
N ASP A 360 17.17 12.03 -11.12
CA ASP A 360 16.82 10.84 -11.90
C ASP A 360 17.79 10.67 -13.07
N ARG A 361 18.68 9.69 -12.96
CA ARG A 361 19.63 9.35 -14.01
C ARG A 361 19.41 7.91 -14.43
N LYS A 362 19.27 7.69 -15.73
CA LYS A 362 19.01 6.37 -16.30
C LYS A 362 19.89 6.12 -17.51
N VAL A 363 20.25 4.86 -17.68
CA VAL A 363 20.78 4.30 -18.92
C VAL A 363 19.87 3.16 -19.32
N SER A 364 19.42 3.17 -20.56
CA SER A 364 18.53 2.14 -21.08
C SER A 364 19.04 1.54 -22.37
N SER A 365 18.67 0.28 -22.57
CA SER A 365 18.84 -0.42 -23.86
C SER A 365 17.51 -1.06 -24.22
N ARG A 366 16.93 -0.64 -25.35
CA ARG A 366 15.64 -1.10 -25.82
C ARG A 366 15.78 -1.77 -27.17
N THR A 367 15.31 -3.00 -27.26
CA THR A 367 15.20 -3.74 -28.52
C THR A 367 13.75 -3.80 -28.97
N THR A 368 13.43 -3.17 -30.09
CA THR A 368 12.12 -3.24 -30.75
C THR A 368 12.12 -4.44 -31.70
N LEU A 369 11.15 -5.33 -31.51
CA LEU A 369 11.03 -6.59 -32.22
C LEU A 369 10.27 -6.40 -33.54
N LEU A 370 10.82 -6.80 -34.68
CA LEU A 370 10.21 -6.73 -36.01
C LEU A 370 10.19 -8.12 -36.66
N GLN A 371 9.08 -8.47 -37.34
CA GLN A 371 8.92 -9.82 -37.92
C GLN A 371 9.72 -10.01 -39.21
N ASP A 372 9.62 -9.07 -40.15
CA ASP A 372 10.14 -9.18 -41.49
C ASP A 372 11.33 -8.23 -41.75
N SER A 373 11.89 -7.66 -40.69
CA SER A 373 13.05 -6.76 -40.71
C SER A 373 13.94 -7.02 -39.49
N PRO A 374 15.26 -6.71 -39.58
CA PRO A 374 16.11 -6.79 -38.38
C PRO A 374 15.59 -5.93 -37.24
N ASP A 375 15.74 -6.43 -36.01
CA ASP A 375 15.39 -5.72 -34.81
C ASP A 375 16.08 -4.36 -34.72
N VAL A 376 15.44 -3.42 -34.07
CA VAL A 376 15.96 -2.07 -33.85
C VAL A 376 16.34 -1.90 -32.39
N THR A 377 17.60 -1.56 -32.15
CA THR A 377 18.09 -1.27 -30.80
C THR A 377 18.22 0.23 -30.63
N THR A 378 17.71 0.73 -29.50
CA THR A 378 17.86 2.11 -29.05
C THR A 378 18.54 2.12 -27.70
N ASP A 379 19.75 2.64 -27.64
CA ASP A 379 20.50 2.88 -26.42
C ASP A 379 20.34 4.34 -26.03
N GLY A 380 19.97 4.59 -24.78
CA GLY A 380 19.63 5.93 -24.31
C GLY A 380 20.19 6.25 -22.93
N SER A 381 20.37 7.54 -22.68
CA SER A 381 20.66 8.08 -21.36
C SER A 381 19.70 9.22 -21.05
N TYR A 382 19.29 9.31 -19.80
CA TYR A 382 18.39 10.32 -19.26
C TYR A 382 19.00 10.88 -17.97
N ASP A 383 19.03 12.20 -17.85
CA ASP A 383 19.44 12.92 -16.63
C ASP A 383 18.41 13.99 -16.34
N ALA A 384 17.86 13.99 -15.14
CA ALA A 384 16.90 15.01 -14.73
C ALA A 384 17.07 15.39 -13.26
N THR A 385 16.85 16.67 -12.97
CA THR A 385 16.77 17.22 -11.64
C THR A 385 15.45 17.95 -11.47
N GLY A 386 14.77 17.69 -10.35
CA GLY A 386 13.49 18.33 -10.06
C GLY A 386 13.41 18.82 -8.64
N HIS A 387 12.72 19.94 -8.43
CA HIS A 387 12.38 20.50 -7.13
C HIS A 387 10.88 20.81 -7.09
N GLN A 388 10.25 20.52 -5.96
CA GLN A 388 8.83 20.80 -5.73
C GLN A 388 8.62 21.34 -4.33
N ASN A 389 7.87 22.44 -4.23
CA ASN A 389 7.35 22.97 -2.98
C ASN A 389 5.84 22.84 -2.97
N SER A 390 5.27 22.45 -1.86
CA SER A 390 3.82 22.40 -1.70
C SER A 390 3.39 22.80 -0.29
N VAL A 391 2.25 23.48 -0.21
CA VAL A 391 1.53 23.78 1.02
C VAL A 391 0.12 23.27 0.86
N SER A 392 -0.38 22.56 1.85
CA SER A 392 -1.77 22.09 1.86
C SER A 392 -2.41 22.30 3.22
N ALA A 393 -3.71 22.57 3.22
CA ALA A 393 -4.53 22.64 4.41
C ALA A 393 -5.84 21.90 4.19
N SER A 394 -6.32 21.20 5.21
CA SER A 394 -7.63 20.53 5.21
C SER A 394 -8.31 20.68 6.57
N LEU A 395 -9.64 20.75 6.53
CA LEU A 395 -10.48 20.79 7.71
C LEU A 395 -11.48 19.65 7.63
N GLU A 396 -11.37 18.67 8.50
CA GLU A 396 -12.37 17.60 8.64
C GLU A 396 -13.30 17.95 9.80
N ILE A 397 -14.60 17.89 9.56
CA ILE A 397 -15.65 18.00 10.58
C ILE A 397 -16.54 16.78 10.42
N LYS A 398 -16.70 16.00 11.46
CA LYS A 398 -17.57 14.83 11.46
C LYS A 398 -18.40 14.73 12.73
N SER A 399 -19.61 14.17 12.59
CA SER A 399 -20.43 13.84 13.75
C SER A 399 -19.84 12.65 14.51
N LYS A 400 -20.04 12.64 15.85
CA LYS A 400 -19.68 11.49 16.67
C LYS A 400 -20.52 10.25 16.29
N GLU A 401 -19.96 9.07 16.46
CA GLU A 401 -20.56 7.79 16.07
C GLU A 401 -21.97 7.57 16.62
N ASN A 402 -22.21 7.97 17.88
CA ASN A 402 -23.49 7.79 18.56
C ASN A 402 -24.56 8.82 18.17
N SER A 403 -24.29 9.70 17.20
CA SER A 403 -25.25 10.70 16.72
C SER A 403 -26.35 10.04 15.88
N LYS A 404 -27.58 10.56 15.97
CA LYS A 404 -28.71 10.11 15.16
C LYS A 404 -28.59 10.46 13.67
N TYR A 405 -27.62 11.28 13.34
CA TYR A 405 -27.27 11.68 11.98
C TYR A 405 -25.79 11.49 11.75
N TYR A 406 -25.42 11.37 10.50
CA TYR A 406 -24.05 11.42 10.03
C TYR A 406 -23.81 12.75 9.34
N LEU A 407 -22.80 13.49 9.74
CA LEU A 407 -22.31 14.69 9.06
C LEU A 407 -20.82 14.54 8.83
N TYR A 408 -20.40 14.78 7.60
CA TYR A 408 -18.99 14.79 7.22
C TYR A 408 -18.73 15.95 6.26
N ILE A 409 -17.77 16.81 6.58
CA ILE A 409 -17.36 17.96 5.78
C ILE A 409 -15.83 17.96 5.72
N LEU A 410 -15.29 17.95 4.51
CA LEU A 410 -13.84 17.93 4.29
C LEU A 410 -13.46 18.88 3.15
N PRO A 411 -13.34 20.19 3.36
CA PRO A 411 -12.68 21.08 2.43
C PRO A 411 -11.16 20.96 2.54
N SER A 412 -10.48 21.07 1.40
CA SER A 412 -9.03 21.15 1.31
C SER A 412 -8.60 22.17 0.27
N ILE A 413 -7.43 22.76 0.51
CA ILE A 413 -6.76 23.69 -0.38
C ILE A 413 -5.27 23.36 -0.43
N GLY A 414 -4.67 23.40 -1.60
CA GLY A 414 -3.26 23.15 -1.81
C GLY A 414 -2.70 24.07 -2.88
N TYR A 415 -1.48 24.53 -2.65
CA TYR A 415 -0.66 25.22 -3.64
C TYR A 415 0.64 24.46 -3.83
N SER A 416 1.05 24.27 -5.06
CA SER A 416 2.33 23.67 -5.40
C SER A 416 3.09 24.47 -6.44
N SER A 417 4.41 24.48 -6.33
CA SER A 417 5.31 24.97 -7.38
C SER A 417 6.40 23.95 -7.63
N GLU A 418 6.78 23.79 -8.88
CA GLU A 418 7.82 22.83 -9.26
C GLU A 418 8.72 23.38 -10.35
N SER A 419 9.94 22.84 -10.41
CA SER A 419 10.86 23.06 -11.52
C SER A 419 11.53 21.72 -11.87
N VAL A 420 11.68 21.46 -13.15
CA VAL A 420 12.36 20.25 -13.68
C VAL A 420 13.28 20.67 -14.81
N ASN A 421 14.54 20.20 -14.73
CA ASN A 421 15.50 20.27 -15.81
C ASN A 421 15.81 18.85 -16.25
N SER A 422 15.74 18.57 -17.53
CA SER A 422 16.02 17.23 -18.05
C SER A 422 16.82 17.28 -19.34
N SER A 423 17.66 16.26 -19.54
CA SER A 423 18.34 15.98 -20.80
C SER A 423 18.18 14.51 -21.15
N ASN A 424 18.01 14.25 -22.41
CA ASN A 424 17.86 12.92 -22.98
C ASN A 424 18.75 12.80 -24.21
N SER A 425 19.49 11.69 -24.33
CA SER A 425 20.21 11.36 -25.56
C SER A 425 19.96 9.90 -25.90
N SER A 426 19.84 9.61 -27.20
CA SER A 426 19.69 8.23 -27.68
C SER A 426 20.37 8.02 -29.02
N VAL A 427 20.78 6.76 -29.25
CA VAL A 427 21.30 6.27 -30.53
C VAL A 427 20.45 5.07 -30.94
N THR A 428 19.86 5.13 -32.12
CA THR A 428 19.05 4.05 -32.66
C THR A 428 19.78 3.41 -33.85
N GLY A 429 19.87 2.09 -33.82
CA GLY A 429 20.54 1.30 -34.84
C GLY A 429 19.80 0.02 -35.20
N SER A 430 20.13 -0.57 -36.33
CA SER A 430 19.61 -1.83 -36.80
C SER A 430 20.66 -2.50 -37.68
N ASP A 431 20.90 -3.79 -37.47
CA ASP A 431 21.85 -4.60 -38.25
C ASP A 431 23.26 -3.96 -38.36
N GLY A 432 23.75 -3.40 -37.25
CA GLY A 432 25.05 -2.72 -37.22
C GLY A 432 25.11 -1.35 -37.86
N SER A 433 24.01 -0.85 -38.42
CA SER A 433 23.92 0.49 -39.02
C SER A 433 23.19 1.46 -38.09
N GLN A 434 23.74 2.67 -37.92
CA GLN A 434 23.07 3.73 -37.15
C GLN A 434 21.96 4.34 -37.99
N LEU A 435 20.75 4.38 -37.45
CA LEU A 435 19.57 4.99 -38.08
C LEU A 435 19.42 6.46 -37.70
N ASN A 436 19.50 6.75 -36.42
CA ASN A 436 19.46 8.13 -35.93
C ASN A 436 20.20 8.31 -34.61
N THR A 437 20.46 9.58 -34.28
CA THR A 437 20.78 10.07 -32.96
C THR A 437 19.79 11.14 -32.54
N SER A 438 19.37 11.14 -31.28
CA SER A 438 18.50 12.17 -30.74
C SER A 438 19.11 12.75 -29.47
N GLU A 439 19.10 14.09 -29.39
CA GLU A 439 19.45 14.84 -28.19
C GLU A 439 18.29 15.78 -27.88
N ALA A 440 17.82 15.81 -26.64
CA ALA A 440 16.75 16.72 -26.23
C ALA A 440 17.03 17.27 -24.83
N THR A 441 16.72 18.55 -24.63
CA THR A 441 16.72 19.17 -23.29
C THR A 441 15.38 19.83 -23.04
N ALA A 442 14.95 19.82 -21.78
CA ALA A 442 13.77 20.56 -21.35
C ALA A 442 14.02 21.20 -19.98
N THR A 443 13.66 22.48 -19.87
CA THR A 443 13.51 23.16 -18.60
C THR A 443 12.04 23.51 -18.43
N ALA A 444 11.45 23.18 -17.30
CA ALA A 444 10.05 23.43 -17.03
C ALA A 444 9.88 23.98 -15.62
N SER A 445 8.98 24.95 -15.48
CA SER A 445 8.46 25.39 -14.19
C SER A 445 6.95 25.38 -14.22
N ALA A 446 6.32 24.93 -13.14
CA ALA A 446 4.88 24.95 -13.00
C ALA A 446 4.48 25.42 -11.62
N SER A 447 3.34 26.07 -11.52
CA SER A 447 2.70 26.39 -10.25
C SER A 447 1.19 26.23 -10.36
N GLY A 448 0.56 25.76 -9.30
CA GLY A 448 -0.86 25.48 -9.33
C GLY A 448 -1.54 25.56 -7.98
N LEU A 449 -2.79 25.99 -8.04
CA LEU A 449 -3.73 25.99 -6.93
C LEU A 449 -4.75 24.88 -7.14
N ASN A 450 -4.97 24.07 -6.12
CA ASN A 450 -6.07 23.12 -6.10
C ASN A 450 -6.94 23.31 -4.85
N THR A 451 -8.23 23.12 -5.00
CA THR A 451 -9.16 23.05 -3.89
C THR A 451 -10.20 21.99 -4.19
N ASN A 452 -10.47 21.17 -3.22
CA ASN A 452 -11.50 20.15 -3.30
C ASN A 452 -12.23 20.03 -1.97
N GLY A 453 -13.39 19.44 -2.01
CA GLY A 453 -14.12 19.16 -0.79
C GLY A 453 -15.27 18.22 -1.01
N SER A 454 -15.63 17.56 0.07
CA SER A 454 -16.79 16.69 0.14
C SER A 454 -17.68 17.07 1.33
N PHE A 455 -18.95 16.89 1.12
CA PHE A 455 -20.01 17.05 2.10
C PHE A 455 -20.92 15.83 2.06
N TYR A 456 -21.15 15.19 3.20
CA TYR A 456 -22.10 14.10 3.35
C TYR A 456 -22.99 14.37 4.57
N PHE A 457 -24.26 14.19 4.39
CA PHE A 457 -25.24 14.22 5.46
C PHE A 457 -26.15 13.01 5.37
N GLY A 458 -26.27 12.25 6.46
CA GLY A 458 -27.09 11.05 6.52
C GLY A 458 -27.98 11.05 7.75
N LEU A 459 -29.23 10.63 7.58
CA LEU A 459 -30.15 10.31 8.65
C LEU A 459 -30.11 8.82 8.92
N LYS A 460 -29.76 8.44 10.16
CA LYS A 460 -29.69 7.04 10.59
C LYS A 460 -31.04 6.64 11.21
N GLU A 461 -31.46 5.40 10.98
CA GLU A 461 -32.62 4.79 11.65
C GLU A 461 -33.93 5.63 11.58
N MET A 462 -34.34 6.02 10.38
CA MET A 462 -35.53 6.80 10.12
C MET A 462 -36.84 6.06 10.50
N GLY A 463 -37.13 5.91 11.83
CA GLY A 463 -38.26 5.18 12.36
C GLY A 463 -38.18 3.64 12.28
N LYS A 464 -37.20 3.09 11.63
CA LYS A 464 -36.92 1.65 11.53
C LYS A 464 -35.43 1.43 11.47
N LYS A 465 -34.91 0.49 12.25
CA LYS A 465 -33.47 0.14 12.25
C LYS A 465 -33.02 -0.26 10.84
N GLY A 466 -31.95 0.35 10.33
CA GLY A 466 -31.44 0.12 8.99
C GLY A 466 -32.05 0.98 7.87
N ARG A 467 -33.15 1.72 8.15
CA ARG A 467 -33.68 2.69 7.20
C ARG A 467 -32.86 3.97 7.28
N SER A 468 -32.21 4.35 6.21
CA SER A 468 -31.33 5.52 6.16
C SER A 468 -31.48 6.29 4.87
N MET A 469 -31.12 7.56 4.91
CA MET A 469 -31.02 8.43 3.73
C MET A 469 -29.71 9.21 3.80
N THR A 470 -28.98 9.26 2.71
CA THR A 470 -27.71 10.00 2.61
C THR A 470 -27.75 10.98 1.44
N ILE A 471 -27.30 12.19 1.68
CA ILE A 471 -27.08 13.23 0.67
C ILE A 471 -25.59 13.52 0.66
N GLY A 472 -24.97 13.50 -0.54
CA GLY A 472 -23.58 13.82 -0.76
C GLY A 472 -23.41 14.93 -1.77
N ALA A 473 -22.37 15.74 -1.61
CA ALA A 473 -21.91 16.69 -2.61
C ALA A 473 -20.38 16.73 -2.60
N GLU A 474 -19.79 16.90 -3.78
CA GLU A 474 -18.34 17.00 -3.95
C GLU A 474 -18.01 18.11 -4.95
N TYR A 475 -16.85 18.75 -4.77
CA TYR A 475 -16.31 19.70 -5.72
C TYR A 475 -14.79 19.58 -5.82
N GLY A 476 -14.23 19.95 -6.95
CA GLY A 476 -12.82 20.03 -7.19
C GLY A 476 -12.51 21.11 -8.23
N LEU A 477 -11.54 21.95 -7.91
CA LEU A 477 -11.00 22.98 -8.80
C LEU A 477 -9.48 22.87 -8.78
N SER A 478 -8.86 22.81 -9.95
CA SER A 478 -7.41 22.83 -10.09
C SER A 478 -7.03 23.75 -11.25
N ASP A 479 -6.13 24.66 -10.96
CA ASP A 479 -5.61 25.62 -11.93
C ASP A 479 -4.09 25.56 -11.87
N THR A 480 -3.44 25.32 -13.01
CA THR A 480 -1.98 25.15 -13.08
C THR A 480 -1.42 25.86 -14.30
N ASP A 481 -0.50 26.75 -14.06
CA ASP A 481 0.30 27.44 -15.06
C ASP A 481 1.66 26.75 -15.19
N LYS A 482 2.08 26.43 -16.42
CA LYS A 482 3.38 25.82 -16.71
C LYS A 482 4.07 26.55 -17.83
N GLU A 483 5.33 26.91 -17.60
CA GLU A 483 6.25 27.41 -18.60
C GLU A 483 7.32 26.36 -18.88
N SER A 484 7.67 26.15 -20.14
CA SER A 484 8.79 25.27 -20.49
C SER A 484 9.54 25.76 -21.73
N HIS A 485 10.85 25.46 -21.75
CA HIS A 485 11.72 25.63 -22.91
C HIS A 485 12.24 24.24 -23.30
N GLU A 486 11.97 23.84 -24.52
CA GLU A 486 12.31 22.52 -25.05
C GLU A 486 13.18 22.67 -26.32
N THR A 487 14.35 22.02 -26.29
CA THR A 487 15.19 21.88 -27.49
C THR A 487 15.33 20.42 -27.86
N SER A 488 15.40 20.12 -29.14
CA SER A 488 15.74 18.78 -29.61
C SER A 488 16.43 18.80 -30.97
N PHE A 489 17.35 17.86 -31.15
CA PHE A 489 18.09 17.61 -32.36
C PHE A 489 18.01 16.12 -32.71
N VAL A 490 17.47 15.81 -33.91
CA VAL A 490 17.47 14.45 -34.42
C VAL A 490 18.30 14.44 -35.73
N ARG A 491 19.31 13.60 -35.75
CA ARG A 491 20.15 13.41 -36.95
C ARG A 491 19.93 11.99 -37.44
N SER A 492 19.41 11.85 -38.64
CA SER A 492 19.29 10.61 -39.39
C SER A 492 20.13 10.69 -40.67
N THR A 493 20.19 9.61 -41.45
CA THR A 493 20.96 9.57 -42.70
C THR A 493 20.47 10.65 -43.65
N GLY A 494 21.25 11.72 -43.82
CA GLY A 494 20.98 12.81 -44.74
C GLY A 494 20.03 13.93 -44.27
N GLN A 495 19.48 13.83 -43.04
CA GLN A 495 18.54 14.83 -42.52
C GLN A 495 18.83 15.18 -41.07
N THR A 496 18.72 16.45 -40.74
CA THR A 496 18.76 16.94 -39.36
C THR A 496 17.49 17.75 -39.09
N THR A 497 16.77 17.34 -38.04
CA THR A 497 15.62 18.09 -37.56
C THR A 497 15.99 18.74 -36.24
N ALA A 498 15.77 20.05 -36.11
CA ALA A 498 16.01 20.82 -34.91
C ALA A 498 14.72 21.50 -34.45
N LYS A 499 14.50 21.51 -33.16
CA LYS A 499 13.38 22.18 -32.50
C LYS A 499 13.92 23.04 -31.36
N ASP A 500 13.45 24.27 -31.24
CA ASP A 500 13.77 25.22 -30.18
C ASP A 500 12.51 26.05 -29.88
N LEU A 501 11.77 25.70 -28.84
CA LEU A 501 10.44 26.23 -28.56
C LEU A 501 10.23 26.55 -27.10
N PHE A 502 9.55 27.65 -26.84
CA PHE A 502 9.01 28.03 -25.56
C PHE A 502 7.53 27.71 -25.50
N TYR A 503 7.07 27.15 -24.39
CA TYR A 503 5.66 26.84 -24.19
C TYR A 503 5.14 27.54 -22.96
N ASN A 504 3.92 28.07 -23.08
CA ASN A 504 3.07 28.44 -21.95
C ASN A 504 1.84 27.52 -21.96
N THR A 505 1.60 26.81 -20.85
CA THR A 505 0.52 25.83 -20.74
C THR A 505 -0.37 26.12 -19.55
N ASP A 506 -1.66 26.37 -19.82
CA ASP A 506 -2.70 26.54 -18.79
C ASP A 506 -3.52 25.26 -18.67
N LEU A 507 -3.55 24.67 -17.49
CA LEU A 507 -4.32 23.47 -17.16
C LEU A 507 -5.40 23.83 -16.15
N ASN A 508 -6.66 23.74 -16.55
CA ASN A 508 -7.81 24.07 -15.69
C ASN A 508 -8.76 22.90 -15.61
N ASN A 509 -8.96 22.38 -14.38
CA ASN A 509 -9.85 21.26 -14.10
C ASN A 509 -10.96 21.72 -13.16
N ILE A 510 -12.20 21.40 -13.49
CA ILE A 510 -13.38 21.68 -12.70
C ILE A 510 -14.16 20.36 -12.55
N SER A 511 -14.48 19.98 -11.35
CA SER A 511 -15.35 18.83 -11.07
C SER A 511 -16.38 19.17 -10.00
N GLY A 512 -17.52 18.53 -10.07
CA GLY A 512 -18.53 18.64 -9.04
C GLY A 512 -19.58 17.53 -9.18
N GLY A 513 -20.21 17.17 -8.08
CA GLY A 513 -21.21 16.13 -8.07
C GLY A 513 -22.15 16.22 -6.88
N ALA A 514 -23.32 15.62 -7.04
CA ALA A 514 -24.29 15.43 -5.96
C ALA A 514 -24.84 14.00 -6.01
N ALA A 515 -25.10 13.42 -4.86
CA ALA A 515 -25.62 12.07 -4.70
C ALA A 515 -26.75 12.03 -3.67
N LEU A 516 -27.70 11.14 -3.89
CA LEU A 516 -28.79 10.80 -2.95
C LEU A 516 -28.85 9.29 -2.86
N GLY A 517 -28.74 8.75 -1.65
CA GLY A 517 -28.91 7.33 -1.34
C GLY A 517 -30.05 7.10 -0.37
N TYR A 518 -30.77 6.00 -0.53
CA TYR A 518 -31.82 5.55 0.37
C TYR A 518 -31.72 4.04 0.58
N SER A 519 -31.71 3.61 1.84
CA SER A 519 -31.66 2.21 2.24
C SER A 519 -32.94 1.87 3.02
N GLU A 520 -33.58 0.73 2.66
CA GLU A 520 -34.83 0.22 3.26
C GLU A 520 -34.65 -1.25 3.70
N PRO A 521 -34.80 -1.56 4.98
CA PRO A 521 -34.93 -2.93 5.43
C PRO A 521 -36.28 -3.52 5.04
N LEU A 522 -36.29 -4.43 4.05
CA LEU A 522 -37.50 -5.05 3.52
C LEU A 522 -38.09 -6.10 4.47
N ALA A 523 -37.25 -6.96 5.04
CA ALA A 523 -37.56 -8.01 5.99
C ALA A 523 -36.39 -8.22 6.96
N GLU A 524 -36.51 -9.15 7.91
CA GLU A 524 -35.48 -9.41 8.93
C GLU A 524 -34.08 -9.65 8.34
N LYS A 525 -34.00 -10.32 7.18
CA LYS A 525 -32.74 -10.69 6.50
C LYS A 525 -32.57 -10.03 5.13
N TRP A 526 -33.52 -9.19 4.71
CA TRP A 526 -33.49 -8.58 3.39
C TRP A 526 -33.51 -7.07 3.47
N ALA A 527 -32.65 -6.43 2.71
CA ALA A 527 -32.58 -5.00 2.54
C ALA A 527 -32.41 -4.60 1.08
N ALA A 528 -32.85 -3.41 0.73
CA ALA A 528 -32.58 -2.82 -0.58
C ALA A 528 -32.03 -1.41 -0.42
N GLU A 529 -31.18 -1.02 -1.35
CA GLU A 529 -30.65 0.35 -1.46
C GLU A 529 -30.81 0.85 -2.89
N ALA A 530 -31.20 2.11 -3.02
CA ALA A 530 -31.21 2.81 -4.29
C ALA A 530 -30.43 4.11 -4.17
N SER A 531 -29.62 4.43 -5.16
CA SER A 531 -28.89 5.69 -5.20
C SER A 531 -28.93 6.33 -6.59
N VAL A 532 -28.87 7.65 -6.59
CA VAL A 532 -28.73 8.46 -7.80
C VAL A 532 -27.60 9.45 -7.59
N GLN A 533 -26.78 9.67 -8.64
CA GLN A 533 -25.64 10.57 -8.59
C GLN A 533 -25.54 11.32 -9.92
N ALA A 534 -25.32 12.62 -9.85
CA ALA A 534 -24.95 13.44 -11.01
C ALA A 534 -23.54 13.97 -10.81
N ARG A 535 -22.71 13.87 -11.83
CA ARG A 535 -21.32 14.38 -11.84
C ARG A 535 -21.05 15.18 -13.09
N TYR A 536 -20.37 16.29 -12.90
CA TYR A 536 -19.82 17.13 -13.96
C TYR A 536 -18.31 17.19 -13.82
N PHE A 537 -17.62 17.08 -14.95
CA PHE A 537 -16.18 17.23 -15.01
C PHE A 537 -15.82 18.01 -16.29
N ARG A 538 -14.91 18.97 -16.16
CA ARG A 538 -14.30 19.68 -17.27
C ARG A 538 -12.79 19.70 -17.10
N ASN A 539 -12.09 19.32 -18.16
CA ASN A 539 -10.64 19.46 -18.26
C ASN A 539 -10.33 20.33 -19.46
N ARG A 540 -9.66 21.45 -19.24
CA ARG A 540 -9.19 22.36 -20.27
C ARG A 540 -7.67 22.42 -20.21
N ASN A 541 -7.03 22.23 -21.36
CA ASN A 541 -5.59 22.36 -21.55
C ASN A 541 -5.35 23.28 -22.75
N THR A 542 -4.61 24.38 -22.53
CA THR A 542 -4.20 25.32 -23.56
C THR A 542 -2.68 25.38 -23.54
N ARG A 543 -2.02 24.97 -24.60
CA ARG A 543 -0.56 25.00 -24.76
C ARG A 543 -0.21 25.92 -25.93
N ASN A 544 0.40 27.04 -25.62
CA ASN A 544 0.86 28.01 -26.58
C ASN A 544 2.36 27.84 -26.79
N ALA A 545 2.77 27.64 -28.05
CA ALA A 545 4.16 27.54 -28.45
C ALA A 545 4.64 28.87 -29.07
N THR A 546 5.86 29.24 -28.73
CA THR A 546 6.55 30.40 -29.37
C THR A 546 7.94 29.98 -29.83
N ASN A 547 8.36 30.47 -30.96
CA ASN A 547 9.71 30.28 -31.47
C ASN A 547 10.73 31.09 -30.68
N SER A 548 12.01 30.83 -30.87
CA SER A 548 13.12 31.57 -30.24
C SER A 548 13.15 33.07 -30.56
N ASP A 549 12.55 33.50 -31.65
CA ASP A 549 12.37 34.91 -31.99
C ASP A 549 11.14 35.58 -31.34
N GLY A 550 10.40 34.85 -30.51
CA GLY A 550 9.19 35.30 -29.82
C GLY A 550 7.91 35.21 -30.65
N SER A 551 7.97 34.80 -31.93
CA SER A 551 6.80 34.64 -32.76
C SER A 551 5.95 33.43 -32.32
N TYR A 552 4.62 33.58 -32.36
CA TYR A 552 3.68 32.48 -32.05
C TYR A 552 3.77 31.37 -33.10
N ASN A 553 3.82 30.14 -32.63
CA ASN A 553 3.88 28.96 -33.47
C ASN A 553 2.59 28.15 -33.36
N ASP A 554 1.67 28.33 -34.30
CA ASP A 554 0.36 27.65 -34.32
C ASP A 554 0.50 26.13 -34.52
N TYR A 555 1.54 25.69 -35.21
CA TYR A 555 1.79 24.27 -35.48
C TYR A 555 2.09 23.45 -34.22
N TYR A 556 2.89 24.00 -33.30
CA TYR A 556 3.22 23.36 -32.02
C TYR A 556 2.28 23.76 -30.89
N SER A 557 1.33 24.66 -31.11
CA SER A 557 0.31 25.05 -30.15
C SER A 557 -0.85 24.06 -30.16
N SER A 558 -1.45 23.82 -29.04
CA SER A 558 -2.59 22.91 -28.93
C SER A 558 -3.60 23.40 -27.89
N PHE A 559 -4.85 23.02 -28.08
CA PHE A 559 -5.96 23.30 -27.20
C PHE A 559 -6.83 22.04 -27.06
N SER A 560 -7.27 21.75 -25.83
CA SER A 560 -8.31 20.75 -25.59
C SER A 560 -9.27 21.21 -24.49
N ASP A 561 -10.56 21.04 -24.67
CA ASP A 561 -11.63 21.28 -23.69
C ASP A 561 -12.54 20.05 -23.69
N ASN A 562 -12.42 19.22 -22.66
CA ASN A 562 -13.21 18.01 -22.48
C ASN A 562 -14.24 18.23 -21.37
N ARG A 563 -15.52 18.02 -21.67
CA ARG A 563 -16.66 18.17 -20.78
C ARG A 563 -17.38 16.84 -20.64
N TYR A 564 -17.52 16.39 -19.45
CA TYR A 564 -18.13 15.12 -19.11
C TYR A 564 -19.28 15.32 -18.12
N LEU A 565 -20.44 14.78 -18.45
CA LEU A 565 -21.62 14.76 -17.58
C LEU A 565 -22.05 13.30 -17.39
N SER A 566 -22.16 12.84 -16.17
CA SER A 566 -22.60 11.49 -15.80
C SER A 566 -23.81 11.56 -14.89
N ASN A 567 -24.85 10.79 -15.23
CA ASN A 567 -26.02 10.56 -14.37
C ASN A 567 -26.07 9.06 -14.09
N ARG A 568 -25.76 8.69 -12.86
CA ARG A 568 -25.66 7.32 -12.41
C ARG A 568 -26.84 6.96 -11.51
N GLY A 569 -27.51 5.86 -11.81
CA GLY A 569 -28.49 5.22 -10.94
C GLY A 569 -27.98 3.84 -10.51
N ALA A 570 -28.12 3.49 -9.25
CA ALA A 570 -27.76 2.17 -8.74
C ALA A 570 -28.90 1.60 -7.89
N MET A 571 -29.09 0.29 -7.97
CA MET A 571 -30.00 -0.46 -7.12
C MET A 571 -29.32 -1.73 -6.65
N THR A 572 -29.38 -1.98 -5.34
CA THR A 572 -28.80 -3.15 -4.68
C THR A 572 -29.86 -3.83 -3.83
N VAL A 573 -29.90 -5.16 -3.88
CA VAL A 573 -30.70 -5.98 -2.96
C VAL A 573 -29.75 -6.89 -2.21
N GLN A 574 -29.87 -6.92 -0.89
CA GLN A 574 -29.02 -7.69 0.01
C GLN A 574 -29.84 -8.70 0.80
N TYR A 575 -29.34 -9.91 0.87
CA TYR A 575 -29.68 -10.91 1.89
C TYR A 575 -28.51 -11.01 2.87
N SER A 576 -28.80 -10.94 4.17
CA SER A 576 -27.76 -11.08 5.20
C SER A 576 -28.29 -11.83 6.41
N ASN A 577 -27.49 -12.78 6.91
CA ASN A 577 -27.70 -13.44 8.21
C ASN A 577 -26.38 -13.45 8.98
N ASP A 578 -26.32 -14.17 10.11
CA ASP A 578 -25.17 -14.19 11.00
C ASP A 578 -23.85 -14.66 10.33
N THR A 579 -23.93 -15.40 9.25
CA THR A 579 -22.77 -16.01 8.59
C THR A 579 -22.64 -15.68 7.11
N THR A 580 -23.71 -15.21 6.47
CA THR A 580 -23.74 -15.10 5.00
C THR A 580 -24.34 -13.77 4.57
N THR A 581 -23.67 -13.09 3.67
CA THR A 581 -24.19 -11.90 2.97
C THR A 581 -24.16 -12.15 1.47
N VAL A 582 -25.28 -11.91 0.78
CA VAL A 582 -25.39 -11.97 -0.67
C VAL A 582 -25.97 -10.67 -1.18
N GLN A 583 -25.35 -10.08 -2.19
CA GLN A 583 -25.82 -8.87 -2.83
C GLN A 583 -25.93 -9.04 -4.33
N PHE A 584 -26.98 -8.48 -4.89
CA PHE A 584 -27.17 -8.32 -6.32
C PHE A 584 -27.40 -6.85 -6.61
N GLY A 585 -26.65 -6.29 -7.50
CA GLY A 585 -26.80 -4.90 -7.86
C GLY A 585 -26.66 -4.65 -9.35
N LEU A 586 -27.28 -3.56 -9.77
CA LEU A 586 -27.19 -3.05 -11.13
C LEU A 586 -26.95 -1.55 -11.08
N VAL A 587 -25.96 -1.11 -11.82
CA VAL A 587 -25.64 0.31 -12.01
C VAL A 587 -25.90 0.67 -13.46
N ALA A 588 -26.65 1.72 -13.69
CA ALA A 588 -26.82 2.37 -14.99
C ALA A 588 -26.15 3.73 -14.95
N ASP A 589 -25.23 4.00 -15.85
CA ASP A 589 -24.52 5.27 -15.95
C ASP A 589 -24.77 5.90 -17.32
N ALA A 590 -25.61 6.92 -17.38
CA ALA A 590 -25.87 7.70 -18.59
C ALA A 590 -24.87 8.83 -18.68
N VAL A 591 -24.05 8.81 -19.71
CA VAL A 591 -22.90 9.71 -19.85
C VAL A 591 -22.96 10.46 -21.16
N LYS A 592 -22.66 11.75 -21.07
CA LYS A 592 -22.41 12.63 -22.22
C LYS A 592 -20.98 13.17 -22.13
N ASN A 593 -20.21 13.01 -23.19
CA ASN A 593 -18.85 13.53 -23.30
C ASN A 593 -18.75 14.41 -24.56
N GLU A 594 -18.38 15.69 -24.40
CA GLU A 594 -18.09 16.62 -25.49
C GLU A 594 -16.60 16.99 -25.40
N MET A 595 -15.88 16.84 -26.48
CA MET A 595 -14.48 17.24 -26.57
C MET A 595 -14.29 18.19 -27.75
N ARG A 596 -13.64 19.33 -27.49
CA ARG A 596 -13.12 20.25 -28.49
C ARG A 596 -11.59 20.22 -28.42
N SER A 597 -10.94 20.07 -29.54
CA SER A 597 -9.48 20.11 -29.62
C SER A 597 -9.03 20.91 -30.85
N LYS A 598 -7.88 21.56 -30.71
CA LYS A 598 -7.15 22.17 -31.81
C LYS A 598 -5.71 21.66 -31.77
N SER A 599 -5.22 21.15 -32.87
CA SER A 599 -3.83 20.73 -33.03
C SER A 599 -3.44 20.86 -34.52
N LEU A 600 -2.20 21.22 -34.75
CA LEU A 600 -1.68 21.46 -36.11
C LEU A 600 -2.55 22.44 -36.92
N GLY A 601 -3.14 23.44 -36.25
CA GLY A 601 -4.04 24.42 -36.87
C GLY A 601 -5.48 23.93 -37.11
N VAL A 602 -5.79 22.66 -36.93
CA VAL A 602 -7.13 22.08 -37.19
C VAL A 602 -7.94 21.94 -35.90
N GLU A 603 -9.18 22.46 -35.92
CA GLU A 603 -10.14 22.30 -34.82
C GLU A 603 -11.09 21.16 -35.10
N THR A 604 -11.29 20.30 -34.07
CA THR A 604 -12.19 19.14 -34.14
C THR A 604 -13.10 19.12 -32.89
N VAL A 605 -14.37 18.77 -33.11
CA VAL A 605 -15.37 18.57 -32.03
C VAL A 605 -15.96 17.17 -32.14
N THR A 606 -15.93 16.41 -31.06
CA THR A 606 -16.46 15.04 -31.01
C THR A 606 -17.44 14.88 -29.86
N GLY A 607 -18.36 13.91 -29.96
CA GLY A 607 -19.29 13.50 -28.88
C GLY A 607 -20.44 14.47 -28.61
N LYS A 608 -20.64 15.50 -29.42
CA LYS A 608 -21.70 16.50 -29.26
C LYS A 608 -23.07 15.83 -29.36
N ASP A 609 -23.90 16.04 -28.32
CA ASP A 609 -25.30 15.59 -28.23
C ASP A 609 -25.54 14.07 -28.15
N GLU A 610 -24.50 13.27 -27.93
CA GLU A 610 -24.64 11.82 -27.75
C GLU A 610 -24.67 11.41 -26.26
N TRP A 611 -25.71 10.69 -25.88
CA TRP A 611 -25.81 10.02 -24.60
C TRP A 611 -25.53 8.54 -24.77
N LEU A 612 -24.65 8.00 -23.93
CA LEU A 612 -24.35 6.58 -23.88
C LEU A 612 -24.72 6.06 -22.50
N VAL A 613 -25.42 4.92 -22.45
CA VAL A 613 -25.81 4.29 -21.18
C VAL A 613 -25.01 3.02 -20.98
N ASN A 614 -24.26 2.98 -19.90
CA ASN A 614 -23.43 1.86 -19.50
C ASN A 614 -24.11 1.07 -18.40
N TRP A 615 -24.04 -0.24 -18.48
CA TRP A 615 -24.62 -1.15 -17.50
C TRP A 615 -23.52 -1.92 -16.79
N SER A 616 -23.53 -1.86 -15.45
CA SER A 616 -22.56 -2.53 -14.59
C SER A 616 -23.29 -3.40 -13.58
N PRO A 617 -23.60 -4.65 -13.92
CA PRO A 617 -24.14 -5.61 -12.96
C PRO A 617 -23.03 -6.04 -11.98
N PHE A 618 -23.40 -6.30 -10.73
CA PHE A 618 -22.49 -6.91 -9.78
C PHE A 618 -23.19 -7.95 -8.90
N ILE A 619 -22.41 -8.90 -8.42
CA ILE A 619 -22.79 -9.93 -7.47
C ILE A 619 -21.69 -9.97 -6.39
N TYR A 620 -22.10 -9.92 -5.14
CA TYR A 620 -21.21 -10.09 -4.00
C TYR A 620 -21.74 -11.21 -3.12
N TYR A 621 -20.86 -12.10 -2.70
CA TYR A 621 -21.13 -13.18 -1.75
C TYR A 621 -20.05 -13.14 -0.68
N ASN A 622 -20.45 -13.17 0.59
CA ASN A 622 -19.53 -13.32 1.73
C ASN A 622 -20.07 -14.38 2.68
N TYR A 623 -19.17 -15.25 3.13
CA TYR A 623 -19.42 -16.23 4.17
C TYR A 623 -18.35 -16.12 5.23
N GLU A 624 -18.77 -15.85 6.48
CA GLU A 624 -17.88 -15.69 7.63
C GLU A 624 -18.37 -16.58 8.78
N LYS A 625 -17.54 -17.51 9.20
CA LYS A 625 -17.81 -18.40 10.33
C LYS A 625 -16.54 -19.02 10.89
N ASP A 626 -16.43 -19.08 12.23
CA ASP A 626 -15.39 -19.82 12.97
C ASP A 626 -13.95 -19.52 12.51
N GLY A 627 -13.66 -18.25 12.19
CA GLY A 627 -12.35 -17.79 11.71
C GLY A 627 -12.09 -18.08 10.22
N MET A 628 -13.10 -18.51 9.48
CA MET A 628 -13.08 -18.60 8.03
C MET A 628 -13.86 -17.43 7.41
N ASP A 629 -13.27 -16.72 6.47
CA ASP A 629 -13.92 -15.68 5.64
C ASP A 629 -13.72 -16.04 4.17
N LEU A 630 -14.82 -16.19 3.43
CA LEU A 630 -14.85 -16.43 2.00
C LEU A 630 -15.67 -15.33 1.31
N GLY A 631 -14.99 -14.48 0.53
CA GLY A 631 -15.59 -13.46 -0.29
C GLY A 631 -15.51 -13.79 -1.77
N MET A 632 -16.60 -13.56 -2.51
CA MET A 632 -16.65 -13.63 -3.97
C MET A 632 -17.29 -12.37 -4.52
N TYR A 633 -16.71 -11.80 -5.55
CA TYR A 633 -17.19 -10.60 -6.19
C TYR A 633 -17.12 -10.74 -7.72
N TYR A 634 -18.17 -10.34 -8.38
CA TYR A 634 -18.21 -10.21 -9.84
C TYR A 634 -18.77 -8.84 -10.19
N THR A 635 -18.17 -8.18 -11.18
CA THR A 635 -18.75 -7.00 -11.81
C THR A 635 -18.43 -6.95 -13.29
N GLY A 636 -19.39 -6.45 -14.08
CA GLY A 636 -19.16 -6.03 -15.46
C GLY A 636 -19.15 -4.51 -15.54
N MET A 637 -18.13 -3.93 -16.18
CA MET A 637 -18.03 -2.48 -16.33
C MET A 637 -17.58 -2.07 -17.72
N GLU A 638 -18.16 -0.99 -18.20
CA GLU A 638 -17.72 -0.34 -19.43
C GLU A 638 -16.75 0.79 -19.11
N ASN A 639 -15.58 0.76 -19.76
CA ASN A 639 -14.57 1.80 -19.63
C ASN A 639 -14.39 2.49 -20.99
N ARG A 640 -14.42 3.80 -20.99
CA ARG A 640 -14.26 4.62 -22.20
C ARG A 640 -12.80 4.90 -22.48
N PRO A 641 -12.44 5.05 -23.76
CA PRO A 641 -11.15 5.59 -24.12
C PRO A 641 -10.92 6.97 -23.50
N SER A 642 -9.69 7.26 -23.13
CA SER A 642 -9.35 8.59 -22.62
C SER A 642 -9.53 9.65 -23.71
N PRO A 643 -9.88 10.90 -23.39
CA PRO A 643 -9.95 11.99 -24.36
C PRO A 643 -8.65 12.14 -25.14
N THR A 644 -7.50 11.99 -24.48
CA THR A 644 -6.18 12.04 -25.11
C THR A 644 -6.01 10.99 -26.19
N SER A 645 -6.50 9.76 -25.95
CA SER A 645 -6.45 8.68 -26.95
C SER A 645 -7.37 8.92 -28.15
N MET A 646 -8.37 9.77 -28.00
CA MET A 646 -9.33 10.12 -29.08
C MET A 646 -9.00 11.45 -29.77
N THR A 647 -8.06 12.24 -29.22
CA THR A 647 -7.73 13.57 -29.81
C THR A 647 -7.16 13.40 -31.20
N PRO A 648 -7.77 13.98 -32.24
CA PRO A 648 -7.33 13.88 -33.64
C PRO A 648 -6.11 14.78 -33.90
N SER A 649 -5.01 14.49 -33.22
CA SER A 649 -3.80 15.28 -33.28
C SER A 649 -2.56 14.42 -33.16
N LEU A 650 -1.46 14.90 -33.70
CA LEU A 650 -0.14 14.31 -33.45
C LEU A 650 0.46 14.87 -32.16
N ASN A 651 0.95 13.98 -31.32
CA ASN A 651 1.87 14.35 -30.26
C ASN A 651 3.31 14.18 -30.78
N ILE A 652 3.97 15.28 -30.99
CA ILE A 652 5.32 15.40 -31.56
C ILE A 652 6.33 15.92 -30.52
N SER A 653 5.98 15.86 -29.25
CA SER A 653 6.86 16.32 -28.14
C SER A 653 8.16 15.51 -28.09
N ASN A 654 8.09 14.21 -28.38
CA ASN A 654 9.27 13.37 -28.57
C ASN A 654 9.50 13.17 -30.11
N PRO A 655 10.58 13.70 -30.65
CA PRO A 655 10.78 13.67 -32.11
C PRO A 655 11.10 12.29 -32.68
N VAL A 656 11.47 11.33 -31.84
CA VAL A 656 11.70 9.92 -32.26
C VAL A 656 10.55 9.00 -31.89
N GLN A 657 9.50 9.52 -31.25
CA GLN A 657 8.29 8.78 -30.91
C GLN A 657 7.05 9.66 -31.09
N ILE A 658 6.38 9.51 -32.19
CA ILE A 658 5.20 10.29 -32.59
C ILE A 658 3.94 9.46 -32.33
N THR A 659 2.92 10.05 -31.71
CA THR A 659 1.65 9.38 -31.46
C THR A 659 0.48 10.20 -32.03
N ALA A 660 -0.54 9.52 -32.55
CA ALA A 660 -1.80 10.11 -32.96
C ALA A 660 -2.94 9.58 -32.12
N GLY A 661 -3.99 10.37 -31.90
CA GLY A 661 -5.24 9.84 -31.35
C GLY A 661 -6.14 9.23 -32.42
N ASN A 662 -7.18 8.47 -31.98
CA ASN A 662 -8.14 7.85 -32.89
C ASN A 662 -9.57 8.14 -32.42
N ILE A 663 -10.29 8.96 -33.20
CA ILE A 663 -11.69 9.36 -32.89
C ILE A 663 -12.69 8.21 -32.98
N TYR A 664 -12.34 7.10 -33.63
CA TYR A 664 -13.21 5.94 -33.83
C TYR A 664 -13.09 4.90 -32.70
N LEU A 665 -12.35 5.18 -31.65
CA LEU A 665 -12.24 4.25 -30.51
C LEU A 665 -13.59 4.01 -29.85
N LYS A 666 -13.89 2.74 -29.64
CA LYS A 666 -15.11 2.26 -28.99
C LYS A 666 -14.81 1.98 -27.51
N PRO A 667 -15.81 2.13 -26.62
CA PRO A 667 -15.68 1.71 -25.23
C PRO A 667 -15.30 0.23 -25.11
N GLN A 668 -14.45 -0.06 -24.16
CA GLN A 668 -14.08 -1.42 -23.78
C GLN A 668 -14.98 -1.93 -22.65
N TYR A 669 -15.28 -3.22 -22.65
CA TYR A 669 -16.06 -3.83 -21.58
C TYR A 669 -15.22 -4.85 -20.82
N THR A 670 -15.16 -4.71 -19.48
CA THR A 670 -14.38 -5.58 -18.60
C THR A 670 -15.30 -6.39 -17.72
N HIS A 671 -15.15 -7.70 -17.74
CA HIS A 671 -15.67 -8.61 -16.74
C HIS A 671 -14.59 -8.82 -15.69
N TYR A 672 -14.91 -8.57 -14.43
CA TYR A 672 -14.01 -8.75 -13.29
C TYR A 672 -14.59 -9.78 -12.34
N ILE A 673 -13.79 -10.76 -11.93
CA ILE A 673 -14.12 -11.72 -10.89
C ILE A 673 -13.01 -11.77 -9.86
N GLN A 674 -13.39 -11.86 -8.59
CA GLN A 674 -12.48 -11.96 -7.47
C GLN A 674 -13.01 -12.96 -6.46
N THR A 675 -12.10 -13.75 -5.87
CA THR A 675 -12.40 -14.63 -4.74
C THR A 675 -11.29 -14.47 -3.72
N ALA A 676 -11.66 -14.26 -2.47
CA ALA A 676 -10.73 -14.20 -1.35
C ALA A 676 -11.19 -15.22 -0.29
N LEU A 677 -10.28 -16.06 0.16
CA LEU A 677 -10.48 -17.00 1.25
C LEU A 677 -9.41 -16.74 2.30
N SER A 678 -9.81 -16.52 3.52
CA SER A 678 -8.90 -16.51 4.65
C SER A 678 -9.38 -17.45 5.74
N THR A 679 -8.45 -18.08 6.43
CA THR A 679 -8.74 -18.86 7.63
C THR A 679 -7.75 -18.50 8.72
N ASN A 680 -8.26 -18.29 9.91
CA ASN A 680 -7.46 -17.96 11.09
C ASN A 680 -7.77 -18.95 12.20
N ASN A 681 -6.79 -19.73 12.61
CA ASN A 681 -6.90 -20.63 13.76
C ASN A 681 -6.31 -19.93 14.98
N ARG A 682 -7.18 -19.51 15.90
CA ARG A 682 -6.82 -18.78 17.13
C ARG A 682 -6.05 -19.60 18.15
N GLU A 683 -6.16 -20.94 18.13
CA GLU A 683 -5.44 -21.84 19.04
C GLU A 683 -3.99 -22.04 18.60
N THR A 684 -3.78 -22.25 17.30
CA THR A 684 -2.46 -22.50 16.71
C THR A 684 -1.76 -21.27 16.21
N PHE A 685 -2.47 -20.11 16.16
CA PHE A 685 -2.01 -18.87 15.52
C PHE A 685 -1.56 -19.09 14.07
N SER A 686 -2.16 -20.06 13.40
CA SER A 686 -1.92 -20.29 11.99
C SER A 686 -2.93 -19.51 11.16
N TYR A 687 -2.42 -18.96 10.07
CA TYR A 687 -3.17 -18.18 9.12
C TYR A 687 -2.97 -18.74 7.72
N PHE A 688 -4.06 -18.89 6.98
CA PHE A 688 -4.03 -19.24 5.57
C PHE A 688 -4.82 -18.19 4.79
N SER A 689 -4.30 -17.75 3.66
CA SER A 689 -5.01 -16.87 2.72
C SER A 689 -4.85 -17.36 1.30
N MET A 690 -5.91 -17.19 0.53
CA MET A 690 -5.94 -17.39 -0.91
C MET A 690 -6.70 -16.24 -1.55
N TYR A 691 -6.12 -15.69 -2.60
CA TYR A 691 -6.74 -14.64 -3.39
C TYR A 691 -6.66 -15.03 -4.86
N LEU A 692 -7.78 -14.98 -5.55
CA LEU A 692 -7.90 -15.23 -6.97
C LEU A 692 -8.58 -14.04 -7.62
N SER A 693 -8.06 -13.52 -8.73
CA SER A 693 -8.73 -12.52 -9.52
C SER A 693 -8.55 -12.75 -11.01
N GLY A 694 -9.51 -12.31 -11.80
CA GLY A 694 -9.46 -12.40 -13.24
C GLY A 694 -10.22 -11.28 -13.92
N ASN A 695 -9.66 -10.79 -15.01
CA ASN A 695 -10.29 -9.82 -15.91
C ASN A 695 -10.34 -10.36 -17.31
N ILE A 696 -11.48 -10.16 -17.99
CA ILE A 696 -11.62 -10.37 -19.43
C ILE A 696 -12.13 -9.05 -20.00
N THR A 697 -11.29 -8.37 -20.79
CA THR A 697 -11.62 -7.08 -21.39
C THR A 697 -11.79 -7.24 -22.89
N THR A 698 -12.98 -7.00 -23.38
CA THR A 698 -13.29 -6.98 -24.81
C THR A 698 -13.11 -5.57 -25.36
N ARG A 699 -12.76 -5.48 -26.66
CA ARG A 699 -12.51 -4.20 -27.33
C ARG A 699 -11.46 -3.34 -26.60
N SER A 700 -10.45 -3.98 -25.98
CA SER A 700 -9.39 -3.26 -25.28
C SER A 700 -8.72 -2.26 -26.20
N THR A 701 -8.49 -1.05 -25.71
CA THR A 701 -7.67 -0.06 -26.41
C THR A 701 -6.21 -0.50 -26.34
N VAL A 702 -5.61 -0.74 -27.48
CA VAL A 702 -4.22 -1.18 -27.67
C VAL A 702 -3.52 -0.30 -28.69
N GLN A 703 -2.19 -0.43 -28.81
CA GLN A 703 -1.44 0.36 -29.77
C GLN A 703 -1.28 -0.40 -31.09
N ALA A 704 -1.42 0.33 -32.19
CA ALA A 704 -0.90 -0.04 -33.48
C ALA A 704 0.37 0.81 -33.71
N SER A 705 1.52 0.15 -33.90
CA SER A 705 2.81 0.85 -34.00
C SER A 705 3.61 0.42 -35.23
N TRP A 706 4.37 1.36 -35.75
CA TRP A 706 5.33 1.12 -36.84
C TRP A 706 6.56 2.01 -36.65
N MET A 707 7.59 1.72 -37.41
CA MET A 707 8.84 2.48 -37.45
C MET A 707 9.15 2.84 -38.91
N ASP A 708 9.67 4.03 -39.16
CA ASP A 708 10.16 4.42 -40.47
C ASP A 708 11.63 4.05 -40.70
N ASP A 709 12.15 4.32 -41.89
CA ASP A 709 13.53 4.02 -42.24
C ASP A 709 14.55 4.87 -41.46
N SER A 710 14.14 5.99 -40.90
CA SER A 710 14.97 6.83 -40.06
C SER A 710 14.98 6.39 -38.59
N GLY A 711 14.20 5.35 -38.24
CA GLY A 711 14.10 4.81 -36.87
C GLY A 711 13.15 5.61 -35.96
N VAL A 712 12.30 6.50 -36.52
CA VAL A 712 11.23 7.17 -35.78
C VAL A 712 10.07 6.21 -35.59
N ARG A 713 9.59 6.07 -34.36
CA ARG A 713 8.44 5.22 -34.02
C ARG A 713 7.15 6.03 -34.04
N TYR A 714 6.16 5.48 -34.69
CA TYR A 714 4.78 5.99 -34.73
C TYR A 714 3.84 5.05 -34.01
N ALA A 715 2.81 5.57 -33.35
CA ALA A 715 1.78 4.74 -32.70
C ALA A 715 0.41 5.42 -32.70
N ILE A 716 -0.64 4.61 -32.88
CA ILE A 716 -2.04 5.04 -32.84
C ILE A 716 -2.85 4.04 -32.00
N PRO A 717 -3.71 4.49 -31.06
CA PRO A 717 -4.57 3.60 -30.32
C PRO A 717 -5.69 3.03 -31.18
N VAL A 718 -5.95 1.72 -31.06
CA VAL A 718 -7.00 0.98 -31.78
C VAL A 718 -7.72 0.05 -30.81
N ASN A 719 -8.93 -0.42 -31.14
CA ASN A 719 -9.58 -1.45 -30.36
C ASN A 719 -9.10 -2.86 -30.79
N SER A 720 -8.72 -3.68 -29.83
CA SER A 720 -8.40 -5.09 -30.11
C SER A 720 -9.65 -5.87 -30.48
N LEU A 721 -9.58 -6.69 -31.54
CA LEU A 721 -10.63 -7.64 -31.91
C LEU A 721 -10.68 -8.84 -30.95
N LYS A 722 -9.55 -9.15 -30.28
CA LYS A 722 -9.46 -10.25 -29.32
C LYS A 722 -9.52 -9.73 -27.90
N PRO A 723 -10.20 -10.42 -26.99
CA PRO A 723 -10.23 -10.04 -25.60
C PRO A 723 -8.81 -10.12 -25.00
N GLN A 724 -8.49 -9.15 -24.16
CA GLN A 724 -7.37 -9.23 -23.23
C GLN A 724 -7.81 -9.96 -21.98
N THR A 725 -6.94 -10.84 -21.48
CA THR A 725 -7.22 -11.61 -20.27
C THR A 725 -6.08 -11.42 -19.29
N THR A 726 -6.42 -11.10 -18.04
CA THR A 726 -5.48 -11.12 -16.93
C THR A 726 -6.05 -11.98 -15.82
N GLY A 727 -5.19 -12.70 -15.13
CA GLY A 727 -5.56 -13.47 -13.95
C GLY A 727 -4.42 -13.44 -12.94
N SER A 728 -4.76 -13.43 -11.67
CA SER A 728 -3.79 -13.55 -10.59
C SER A 728 -4.28 -14.49 -9.51
N ALA A 729 -3.35 -15.23 -8.93
CA ALA A 729 -3.55 -16.11 -7.80
C ALA A 729 -2.48 -15.80 -6.75
N TYR A 730 -2.86 -15.78 -5.50
CA TYR A 730 -1.96 -15.68 -4.36
C TYR A 730 -2.38 -16.72 -3.32
N ILE A 731 -1.40 -17.35 -2.69
CA ILE A 731 -1.59 -18.27 -1.57
C ILE A 731 -0.54 -17.92 -0.52
N GLY A 732 -0.97 -17.75 0.71
CA GLY A 732 -0.11 -17.49 1.85
C GLY A 732 -0.45 -18.40 3.02
N TYR A 733 0.57 -18.87 3.72
CA TYR A 733 0.43 -19.65 4.95
C TYR A 733 1.48 -19.20 5.96
N SER A 734 1.03 -18.91 7.17
CA SER A 734 1.90 -18.54 8.30
C SER A 734 1.54 -19.39 9.52
N ARG A 735 2.56 -19.87 10.23
CA ARG A 735 2.38 -20.64 11.45
C ARG A 735 3.59 -20.53 12.38
N PRO A 736 3.40 -20.34 13.71
CA PRO A 736 4.42 -20.64 14.69
C PRO A 736 4.81 -22.13 14.65
N VAL A 737 6.11 -22.40 14.58
CA VAL A 737 6.65 -23.77 14.53
C VAL A 737 6.89 -24.30 15.93
N THR A 738 7.35 -23.43 16.85
CA THR A 738 7.61 -23.77 18.25
C THR A 738 6.41 -23.44 19.12
N LYS A 739 6.24 -24.18 20.23
CA LYS A 739 5.13 -23.98 21.18
C LYS A 739 5.16 -22.60 21.86
N ASP A 740 6.34 -22.10 22.13
CA ASP A 740 6.61 -20.76 22.69
C ASP A 740 6.51 -19.64 21.65
N ARG A 741 6.19 -19.99 20.37
CA ARG A 741 5.99 -19.08 19.24
C ARG A 741 7.23 -18.26 18.86
N GLN A 742 8.39 -18.67 19.32
CA GLN A 742 9.65 -17.99 19.00
C GLN A 742 10.04 -18.16 17.54
N LEU A 743 9.71 -19.30 16.93
CA LEU A 743 9.98 -19.57 15.52
C LEU A 743 8.68 -19.60 14.73
N THR A 744 8.58 -18.71 13.73
CA THR A 744 7.45 -18.64 12.79
C THR A 744 7.90 -18.99 11.40
N LEU A 745 7.13 -19.80 10.71
CA LEU A 745 7.27 -20.13 9.31
C LEU A 745 6.21 -19.39 8.50
N GLN A 746 6.65 -18.72 7.42
CA GLN A 746 5.76 -18.16 6.40
C GLN A 746 6.12 -18.73 5.05
N ILE A 747 5.13 -19.11 4.28
CA ILE A 747 5.27 -19.60 2.90
C ILE A 747 4.24 -18.87 2.06
N GLY A 748 4.71 -18.23 1.00
CA GLY A 748 3.86 -17.54 0.06
C GLY A 748 4.12 -18.01 -1.37
N GLY A 749 3.12 -17.82 -2.21
CA GLY A 749 3.25 -18.05 -3.64
C GLY A 749 2.25 -17.23 -4.40
N SER A 750 2.68 -16.68 -5.54
CA SER A 750 1.78 -15.99 -6.44
C SER A 750 2.01 -16.45 -7.87
N ALA A 751 0.94 -16.35 -8.68
CA ALA A 751 1.01 -16.53 -10.11
C ALA A 751 0.15 -15.46 -10.77
N SER A 752 0.66 -14.81 -11.80
CA SER A 752 -0.11 -13.91 -12.64
C SER A 752 0.05 -14.27 -14.11
N TYR A 753 -1.06 -14.34 -14.81
CA TYR A 753 -1.11 -14.57 -16.24
C TYR A 753 -1.71 -13.36 -16.92
N SER A 754 -1.10 -12.92 -18.00
CA SER A 754 -1.65 -11.88 -18.88
C SER A 754 -1.52 -12.30 -20.33
N SER A 755 -2.62 -12.10 -21.08
CA SER A 755 -2.64 -12.25 -22.52
C SER A 755 -3.06 -10.93 -23.12
N GLY A 756 -2.13 -10.25 -23.76
CA GLY A 756 -2.32 -8.95 -24.42
C GLY A 756 -2.19 -9.09 -25.94
N THR A 757 -2.87 -8.20 -26.65
CA THR A 757 -2.76 -8.08 -28.10
C THR A 757 -2.35 -6.65 -28.42
N SER A 758 -1.45 -6.46 -29.37
CA SER A 758 -1.14 -5.18 -30.03
C SER A 758 -1.07 -5.42 -31.54
N TYR A 759 -0.97 -4.35 -32.30
CA TYR A 759 -0.78 -4.42 -33.72
C TYR A 759 0.55 -3.77 -34.08
N GLN A 760 1.36 -4.48 -34.82
CA GLN A 760 2.69 -4.02 -35.19
C GLN A 760 2.88 -4.15 -36.68
N ALA A 761 3.50 -3.16 -37.31
CA ALA A 761 3.92 -3.30 -38.69
C ALA A 761 4.98 -4.42 -38.80
N LYS A 762 4.86 -5.26 -39.83
CA LYS A 762 5.77 -6.39 -40.04
C LYS A 762 7.15 -5.95 -40.47
N SER A 763 7.22 -4.82 -41.15
CA SER A 763 8.44 -4.18 -41.65
C SER A 763 8.38 -2.68 -41.36
N ARG A 764 9.45 -1.99 -41.65
CA ARG A 764 9.44 -0.50 -41.66
C ARG A 764 8.44 0.00 -42.67
N LEU A 765 7.70 1.05 -42.33
CA LEU A 765 6.75 1.73 -43.19
C LEU A 765 7.22 3.19 -43.39
N GLU A 766 6.63 3.85 -44.36
CA GLU A 766 6.86 5.27 -44.60
C GLU A 766 6.46 6.10 -43.37
N GLY A 767 7.28 7.07 -43.01
CA GLY A 767 7.02 8.01 -41.93
C GLY A 767 5.94 9.02 -42.33
N LEU A 768 5.41 9.76 -41.35
CA LEU A 768 4.43 10.80 -41.59
C LEU A 768 5.14 12.11 -42.05
N ASP A 769 4.65 12.72 -43.13
CA ASP A 769 5.06 14.07 -43.47
C ASP A 769 4.43 15.06 -42.48
N LEU A 770 5.20 15.47 -41.49
CA LEU A 770 4.73 16.36 -40.45
C LEU A 770 4.39 17.79 -40.93
N GLN A 771 4.89 18.20 -42.11
CA GLN A 771 4.64 19.54 -42.65
C GLN A 771 3.31 19.63 -43.41
N SER A 772 2.88 18.52 -43.98
CA SER A 772 1.63 18.45 -44.76
C SER A 772 0.59 17.49 -44.11
N PHE A 773 0.75 17.17 -42.84
CA PHE A 773 -0.11 16.21 -42.14
C PHE A 773 -1.56 16.71 -42.08
N ASP A 774 -2.45 15.98 -42.73
CA ASP A 774 -3.90 16.10 -42.61
C ASP A 774 -4.46 14.84 -41.93
N TYR A 775 -5.05 15.01 -40.75
CA TYR A 775 -5.56 13.93 -39.94
C TYR A 775 -6.64 13.09 -40.63
N ASN A 776 -7.54 13.77 -41.38
CA ASN A 776 -8.66 13.05 -42.00
C ASN A 776 -8.16 12.18 -43.15
N THR A 777 -7.31 12.74 -44.00
CA THR A 777 -6.66 11.99 -45.11
C THR A 777 -5.85 10.81 -44.54
N PHE A 778 -5.08 11.06 -43.49
CA PHE A 778 -4.33 10.00 -42.83
C PHE A 778 -5.25 8.86 -42.31
N MET A 779 -6.38 9.19 -41.65
CA MET A 779 -7.31 8.20 -41.17
C MET A 779 -8.05 7.45 -42.26
N GLU A 780 -8.40 8.08 -43.35
CA GLU A 780 -8.96 7.40 -44.52
C GLU A 780 -7.98 6.38 -45.12
N ASP A 781 -6.73 6.74 -45.21
CA ASP A 781 -5.68 5.87 -45.73
C ASP A 781 -5.26 4.75 -44.77
N PHE A 782 -5.19 5.03 -43.50
CA PHE A 782 -4.73 4.09 -42.44
C PHE A 782 -5.86 3.23 -41.93
N TRP A 783 -6.97 3.86 -41.49
CA TRP A 783 -8.07 3.21 -40.79
C TRP A 783 -9.19 2.77 -41.72
N GLY A 784 -9.52 3.60 -42.68
CA GLY A 784 -10.70 3.49 -43.55
C GLY A 784 -11.89 4.23 -42.97
N ASP A 785 -13.03 3.55 -42.85
CA ASP A 785 -14.25 4.10 -42.29
C ASP A 785 -14.33 3.87 -40.77
N ALA A 786 -15.46 4.21 -40.14
CA ALA A 786 -15.72 4.02 -38.72
C ALA A 786 -15.64 2.54 -38.25
N SER A 787 -15.64 1.55 -39.12
CA SER A 787 -15.49 0.12 -38.82
C SER A 787 -14.02 -0.29 -38.69
N GLY A 788 -13.08 0.48 -39.25
CA GLY A 788 -11.68 0.12 -39.30
C GLY A 788 -11.39 -0.96 -40.34
N ASP A 789 -12.23 -1.03 -41.38
CA ASP A 789 -12.18 -2.07 -42.39
C ASP A 789 -10.78 -2.26 -43.00
N ARG A 790 -10.12 -1.19 -43.36
CA ARG A 790 -8.81 -1.23 -43.99
C ARG A 790 -7.71 -1.71 -43.07
N PHE A 791 -7.76 -1.27 -41.84
CA PHE A 791 -6.81 -1.67 -40.80
C PHE A 791 -6.96 -3.15 -40.44
N TYR A 792 -8.17 -3.57 -40.08
CA TYR A 792 -8.41 -4.93 -39.62
C TYR A 792 -8.35 -5.98 -40.75
N SER A 793 -8.53 -5.60 -42.00
CA SER A 793 -8.32 -6.51 -43.11
C SER A 793 -6.85 -6.80 -43.45
N GLY A 794 -5.92 -6.09 -42.74
CA GLY A 794 -4.48 -6.23 -42.93
C GLY A 794 -3.96 -5.45 -44.17
N GLN A 795 -4.79 -4.66 -44.86
CA GLN A 795 -4.38 -3.83 -46.01
C GLN A 795 -3.45 -2.70 -45.62
N SER A 796 -3.40 -2.39 -44.32
CA SER A 796 -2.48 -1.38 -43.75
C SER A 796 -1.04 -1.90 -43.53
N GLY A 797 -0.74 -3.19 -43.74
CA GLY A 797 0.57 -3.77 -43.50
C GLY A 797 0.86 -4.17 -42.04
N PHE A 798 -0.16 -4.10 -41.17
CA PHE A 798 -0.05 -4.47 -39.74
C PHE A 798 -0.41 -5.93 -39.52
N ALA A 799 0.28 -6.54 -38.53
CA ALA A 799 -0.02 -7.86 -38.02
C ALA A 799 -0.43 -7.79 -36.55
N GLU A 800 -1.28 -8.69 -36.15
CA GLU A 800 -1.64 -8.88 -34.76
C GLU A 800 -0.48 -9.55 -34.01
N SER A 801 0.05 -8.89 -32.99
CA SER A 801 1.02 -9.46 -32.06
C SER A 801 0.32 -9.86 -30.76
N ARG A 802 0.40 -11.12 -30.41
CA ARG A 802 -0.12 -11.62 -29.13
C ARG A 802 1.03 -11.97 -28.19
N THR A 803 1.00 -11.39 -27.00
CA THR A 803 1.93 -11.68 -25.92
C THR A 803 1.22 -12.41 -24.79
N ASN A 804 1.71 -13.59 -24.44
CA ASN A 804 1.27 -14.32 -23.27
C ASN A 804 2.39 -14.31 -22.24
N THR A 805 2.12 -13.74 -21.07
CA THR A 805 3.10 -13.66 -19.99
C THR A 805 2.56 -14.39 -18.77
N LEU A 806 3.35 -15.32 -18.25
CA LEU A 806 3.15 -15.97 -16.96
C LEU A 806 4.27 -15.51 -16.03
N VAL A 807 3.92 -14.91 -14.91
CA VAL A 807 4.84 -14.64 -13.80
C VAL A 807 4.39 -15.47 -12.62
N TRP A 808 5.29 -16.27 -12.06
CA TRP A 808 5.03 -16.91 -10.79
C TRP A 808 6.16 -16.61 -9.82
N SER A 809 5.82 -16.48 -8.56
CA SER A 809 6.78 -16.24 -7.49
C SER A 809 6.47 -17.13 -6.29
N GLY A 810 7.50 -17.41 -5.52
CA GLY A 810 7.40 -18.11 -4.25
C GLY A 810 8.31 -17.45 -3.24
N ASP A 811 7.86 -17.37 -2.02
CA ASP A 811 8.62 -16.89 -0.88
C ASP A 811 8.55 -17.88 0.27
N PHE A 812 9.64 -17.95 1.00
CA PHE A 812 9.80 -18.74 2.19
C PHE A 812 10.52 -17.88 3.22
N GLN A 813 9.92 -17.72 4.39
CA GLN A 813 10.51 -16.96 5.48
C GLN A 813 10.50 -17.77 6.77
N LEU A 814 11.63 -17.77 7.45
CA LEU A 814 11.79 -18.19 8.83
C LEU A 814 12.06 -16.95 9.68
N LYS A 815 11.28 -16.75 10.72
CA LYS A 815 11.44 -15.66 11.68
C LYS A 815 11.62 -16.24 13.07
N TYR A 816 12.72 -15.92 13.71
CA TYR A 816 13.04 -16.30 15.08
C TYR A 816 13.13 -15.06 15.96
N SER A 817 12.38 -15.02 17.04
CA SER A 817 12.29 -13.86 17.92
C SER A 817 12.31 -14.28 19.38
N ILE A 818 13.33 -13.79 20.10
CA ILE A 818 13.49 -13.88 21.56
C ILE A 818 13.86 -12.51 22.12
N ASP A 819 13.91 -12.36 23.44
CA ASP A 819 14.19 -11.05 24.08
C ASP A 819 15.47 -10.37 23.57
N LYS A 820 16.51 -11.15 23.27
CA LYS A 820 17.82 -10.62 22.88
C LYS A 820 18.09 -10.68 21.38
N LEU A 821 17.30 -11.43 20.63
CA LEU A 821 17.60 -11.70 19.22
C LEU A 821 16.32 -11.77 18.41
N ASP A 822 16.25 -10.94 17.37
CA ASP A 822 15.32 -11.12 16.27
C ASP A 822 16.14 -11.50 15.03
N ALA A 823 15.82 -12.60 14.40
CA ALA A 823 16.48 -13.06 13.19
C ALA A 823 15.43 -13.50 12.17
N SER A 824 15.64 -13.15 10.93
CA SER A 824 14.82 -13.66 9.83
C SER A 824 15.67 -14.05 8.65
N LEU A 825 15.27 -15.10 7.98
CA LEU A 825 15.83 -15.53 6.71
C LEU A 825 14.68 -15.65 5.71
N THR A 826 14.74 -14.87 4.65
CA THR A 826 13.75 -14.88 3.58
C THR A 826 14.42 -15.33 2.28
N TYR A 827 13.85 -16.29 1.60
CA TYR A 827 14.17 -16.63 0.23
C TYR A 827 12.96 -16.36 -0.65
N SER A 828 13.13 -15.51 -1.66
CA SER A 828 12.10 -15.24 -2.66
C SER A 828 12.63 -15.57 -4.05
N THR A 829 11.78 -16.10 -4.89
CA THR A 829 12.08 -16.39 -6.28
C THR A 829 10.94 -15.97 -7.15
N SER A 830 11.24 -15.42 -8.31
CA SER A 830 10.25 -15.06 -9.32
C SER A 830 10.75 -15.52 -10.69
N ASN A 831 9.84 -16.11 -11.46
CA ASN A 831 10.07 -16.49 -12.84
C ASN A 831 9.04 -15.81 -13.73
N ARG A 832 9.53 -15.18 -14.79
CA ARG A 832 8.70 -14.58 -15.84
C ARG A 832 8.95 -15.32 -17.16
N VAL A 833 7.88 -15.85 -17.73
CA VAL A 833 7.88 -16.47 -19.04
C VAL A 833 7.00 -15.66 -19.96
N SER A 834 7.55 -15.06 -21.01
CA SER A 834 6.81 -14.32 -22.04
C SER A 834 6.95 -15.02 -23.38
N ARG A 835 5.83 -15.17 -24.09
CA ARG A 835 5.77 -15.77 -25.42
C ARG A 835 5.11 -14.81 -26.39
N TYR A 836 5.78 -14.57 -27.49
CA TYR A 836 5.40 -13.63 -28.55
C TYR A 836 4.97 -14.39 -29.79
N SER A 837 3.81 -14.03 -30.35
CA SER A 837 3.26 -14.74 -31.50
C SER A 837 3.92 -14.36 -32.82
N LEU A 838 4.38 -13.10 -32.95
CA LEU A 838 5.04 -12.63 -34.17
C LEU A 838 6.49 -13.10 -34.26
N ASP A 839 7.20 -13.08 -33.17
CA ASP A 839 8.60 -13.51 -33.13
C ASP A 839 8.84 -14.49 -31.97
N PRO A 840 8.74 -15.82 -32.20
CA PRO A 840 9.02 -16.82 -31.21
C PRO A 840 10.49 -16.86 -30.73
N THR A 841 11.43 -16.29 -31.50
CA THR A 841 12.85 -16.24 -31.10
C THR A 841 13.08 -15.23 -29.96
N ALA A 842 12.20 -14.25 -29.83
CA ALA A 842 12.19 -13.27 -28.73
C ALA A 842 11.55 -13.81 -27.42
N ASN A 843 11.12 -15.08 -27.39
CA ASN A 843 10.53 -15.66 -26.18
C ASN A 843 11.52 -15.57 -25.01
N LEU A 844 11.00 -15.17 -23.85
CA LEU A 844 11.80 -14.88 -22.67
C LEU A 844 11.45 -15.81 -21.51
N ASN A 845 12.48 -16.15 -20.74
CA ASN A 845 12.34 -16.89 -19.49
C ASN A 845 13.35 -16.36 -18.47
N ASN A 846 12.88 -15.44 -17.65
CA ASN A 846 13.73 -14.70 -16.71
C ASN A 846 13.47 -15.16 -15.29
N TRP A 847 14.54 -15.33 -14.53
CA TRP A 847 14.49 -15.66 -13.12
C TRP A 847 15.16 -14.57 -12.29
N THR A 848 14.54 -14.24 -11.18
CA THR A 848 15.13 -13.42 -10.14
C THR A 848 15.06 -14.18 -8.84
N HIS A 849 16.17 -14.24 -8.12
CA HIS A 849 16.27 -14.86 -6.81
C HIS A 849 16.76 -13.84 -5.81
N HIS A 850 16.16 -13.83 -4.63
CA HIS A 850 16.47 -12.91 -3.57
C HIS A 850 16.58 -13.66 -2.26
N ILE A 851 17.72 -13.54 -1.58
CA ILE A 851 17.97 -14.08 -0.25
C ILE A 851 18.23 -12.88 0.66
N ASN A 852 17.42 -12.73 1.69
CA ASN A 852 17.57 -11.68 2.68
C ASN A 852 17.72 -12.30 4.07
N SER A 853 18.71 -11.83 4.82
CA SER A 853 18.94 -12.20 6.21
C SER A 853 18.98 -10.94 7.07
N ASN A 854 17.99 -10.80 7.95
CA ASN A 854 17.93 -9.71 8.93
C ASN A 854 18.26 -10.26 10.30
N LEU A 855 19.13 -9.56 11.01
CA LEU A 855 19.52 -9.87 12.37
C LEU A 855 19.45 -8.59 13.21
N LEU A 856 18.77 -8.66 14.34
CA LEU A 856 18.75 -7.60 15.35
C LEU A 856 19.10 -8.22 16.70
N TYR A 857 20.30 -7.91 17.21
CA TYR A 857 20.84 -8.45 18.45
C TYR A 857 20.87 -7.38 19.54
N ARG A 858 20.35 -7.71 20.71
CA ARG A 858 20.29 -6.87 21.90
C ARG A 858 21.11 -7.50 23.03
N PRO A 859 22.44 -7.29 23.08
CA PRO A 859 23.30 -7.91 24.12
C PRO A 859 22.98 -7.44 25.54
N GLY A 860 22.27 -6.32 25.69
CA GLY A 860 21.81 -5.77 26.95
C GLY A 860 20.66 -4.79 26.72
N LYS A 861 20.15 -4.16 27.78
CA LYS A 861 19.00 -3.22 27.71
C LYS A 861 19.23 -2.01 26.81
N ASP A 862 20.48 -1.60 26.65
CA ASP A 862 20.83 -0.32 26.02
C ASP A 862 21.53 -0.44 24.66
N TRP A 863 21.91 -1.65 24.24
CA TRP A 863 22.58 -1.86 22.97
C TRP A 863 21.67 -2.58 21.99
N GLU A 864 21.74 -2.14 20.74
CA GLU A 864 21.09 -2.80 19.62
C GLU A 864 22.04 -2.83 18.42
N ILE A 865 22.27 -4.01 17.87
CA ILE A 865 23.14 -4.26 16.73
C ILE A 865 22.29 -4.89 15.64
N GLY A 866 22.15 -4.17 14.53
CA GLY A 866 21.41 -4.60 13.35
C GLY A 866 22.35 -5.03 12.21
N SER A 867 22.00 -6.06 11.49
CA SER A 867 22.64 -6.48 10.25
C SER A 867 21.58 -6.92 9.25
N ASP A 868 21.61 -6.36 8.07
CA ASP A 868 20.76 -6.71 6.93
C ASP A 868 21.67 -7.12 5.77
N LEU A 869 21.60 -8.37 5.36
CA LEU A 869 22.37 -8.93 4.28
C LEU A 869 21.46 -9.47 3.19
N THR A 870 21.53 -8.88 2.02
CA THR A 870 20.76 -9.27 0.85
C THR A 870 21.68 -9.79 -0.23
N TYR A 871 21.30 -10.92 -0.84
CA TYR A 871 21.92 -11.43 -2.07
C TYR A 871 20.85 -11.56 -3.14
N ARG A 872 21.09 -10.92 -4.28
CA ARG A 872 20.18 -10.97 -5.44
C ARG A 872 20.94 -11.50 -6.65
N PHE A 873 20.34 -12.43 -7.39
CA PHE A 873 20.92 -12.96 -8.61
C PHE A 873 19.84 -13.24 -9.65
N TYR A 874 20.27 -13.22 -10.91
CA TYR A 874 19.37 -13.18 -12.05
C TYR A 874 19.77 -14.23 -13.09
N ARG A 875 18.80 -14.70 -13.91
CA ARG A 875 19.03 -15.55 -15.06
C ARG A 875 18.12 -15.16 -16.21
N GLY A 876 18.59 -15.28 -17.46
CA GLY A 876 17.80 -14.96 -18.66
C GLY A 876 17.73 -13.47 -18.99
N TYR A 877 18.62 -12.64 -18.46
CA TYR A 877 18.76 -11.23 -18.78
C TYR A 877 19.86 -11.02 -19.83
N ALA A 878 19.81 -9.88 -20.56
CA ALA A 878 20.82 -9.54 -21.54
C ALA A 878 22.23 -9.39 -20.94
N ASN A 879 23.27 -9.47 -21.77
CA ASN A 879 24.65 -9.28 -21.33
C ASN A 879 24.86 -7.88 -20.73
N GLY A 880 25.52 -7.81 -19.58
CA GLY A 880 25.73 -6.57 -18.84
C GLY A 880 24.58 -6.18 -17.90
N PHE A 881 23.42 -6.75 -18.10
CA PHE A 881 22.26 -6.64 -17.25
C PHE A 881 22.05 -7.95 -16.46
N GLY A 882 21.56 -7.87 -15.22
CA GLY A 882 21.33 -9.07 -14.41
C GLY A 882 22.57 -9.62 -13.71
N LEU A 883 23.57 -8.78 -13.43
CA LEU A 883 24.71 -9.16 -12.60
C LEU A 883 24.27 -9.38 -11.15
N PRO A 884 24.77 -10.44 -10.48
CA PRO A 884 24.45 -10.67 -9.08
C PRO A 884 25.00 -9.54 -8.20
N GLU A 885 24.29 -9.27 -7.11
CA GLU A 885 24.66 -8.21 -6.16
C GLU A 885 24.51 -8.67 -4.72
N TRP A 886 25.44 -8.22 -3.88
CA TRP A 886 25.36 -8.31 -2.43
C TRP A 886 25.15 -6.92 -1.86
N ARG A 887 24.16 -6.76 -1.00
CA ARG A 887 23.93 -5.55 -0.22
C ARG A 887 24.01 -5.89 1.25
N TRP A 888 24.93 -5.27 1.96
CA TRP A 888 25.11 -5.48 3.38
C TRP A 888 25.03 -4.15 4.11
N ASN A 889 24.08 -4.06 5.03
CA ASN A 889 23.89 -2.91 5.90
C ASN A 889 24.13 -3.33 7.35
N MET A 890 24.77 -2.47 8.13
CA MET A 890 24.95 -2.66 9.56
C MET A 890 24.56 -1.41 10.34
N SER A 891 24.05 -1.61 11.53
CA SER A 891 23.73 -0.52 12.45
C SER A 891 24.07 -0.89 13.88
N VAL A 892 24.49 0.10 14.66
CA VAL A 892 24.75 -0.02 16.09
C VAL A 892 24.09 1.16 16.79
N ASN A 893 23.21 0.87 17.72
CA ASN A 893 22.53 1.87 18.54
C ASN A 893 22.89 1.69 20.02
N LYS A 894 23.12 2.77 20.73
CA LYS A 894 23.36 2.81 22.17
C LYS A 894 22.38 3.78 22.82
N SER A 895 21.52 3.29 23.67
CA SER A 895 20.60 4.11 24.47
C SER A 895 21.26 4.50 25.79
N ILE A 896 21.17 5.78 26.15
CA ILE A 896 21.64 6.35 27.40
C ILE A 896 20.50 7.22 27.94
N LYS A 897 19.70 6.69 28.86
CA LYS A 897 18.46 7.33 29.33
C LYS A 897 17.55 7.70 28.17
N SER A 898 17.22 8.98 27.99
CA SER A 898 16.36 9.52 26.93
C SER A 898 17.09 9.77 25.60
N VAL A 899 18.39 9.54 25.53
CA VAL A 899 19.22 9.76 24.32
C VAL A 899 19.62 8.43 23.72
N THR A 900 19.51 8.28 22.41
CA THR A 900 20.06 7.15 21.65
C THR A 900 21.07 7.65 20.63
N LEU A 901 22.27 7.10 20.67
CA LEU A 901 23.32 7.32 19.68
C LEU A 901 23.29 6.16 18.69
N GLY A 902 23.25 6.46 17.40
CA GLY A 902 23.21 5.48 16.33
C GLY A 902 24.31 5.69 15.30
N LEU A 903 24.90 4.60 14.83
CA LEU A 903 25.79 4.54 13.66
C LEU A 903 25.22 3.51 12.71
N LYS A 904 25.02 3.91 11.46
CA LYS A 904 24.61 3.04 10.36
C LYS A 904 25.62 3.11 9.23
N VAL A 905 25.96 1.97 8.68
CA VAL A 905 26.73 1.86 7.44
C VAL A 905 25.88 1.07 6.45
N ALA A 906 25.60 1.68 5.31
CA ALA A 906 24.78 1.10 4.25
C ALA A 906 25.67 0.66 3.08
N ASP A 907 25.26 -0.42 2.42
CA ASP A 907 25.94 -1.02 1.27
C ASP A 907 27.45 -1.17 1.45
N ILE A 908 27.86 -1.83 2.55
CA ILE A 908 29.27 -2.03 2.93
C ILE A 908 30.10 -2.59 1.76
N LEU A 909 29.50 -3.44 0.94
CA LEU A 909 30.15 -4.10 -0.20
C LEU A 909 30.14 -3.25 -1.48
N ASN A 910 29.39 -2.13 -1.49
CA ASN A 910 29.28 -1.19 -2.61
C ASN A 910 28.88 -1.87 -3.94
N GLN A 911 27.87 -2.74 -3.87
CA GLN A 911 27.40 -3.50 -5.03
C GLN A 911 25.95 -3.22 -5.40
N THR A 912 25.26 -2.33 -4.69
CA THR A 912 23.84 -2.00 -4.96
C THR A 912 23.68 -1.43 -6.37
N ARG A 913 22.71 -1.97 -7.09
CA ARG A 913 22.29 -1.54 -8.44
C ARG A 913 20.76 -1.45 -8.48
N ASN A 914 20.26 -0.54 -9.31
CA ASN A 914 18.81 -0.41 -9.55
C ASN A 914 18.56 -0.71 -11.03
N MET A 915 18.16 -1.96 -11.29
CA MET A 915 17.87 -2.42 -12.65
C MET A 915 16.41 -2.85 -12.74
N THR A 916 15.76 -2.42 -13.82
CA THR A 916 14.42 -2.89 -14.20
C THR A 916 14.43 -3.41 -15.62
N ARG A 917 13.64 -4.46 -15.90
CA ARG A 917 13.37 -4.94 -17.25
C ARG A 917 11.88 -4.85 -17.55
N THR A 918 11.55 -4.10 -18.59
CA THR A 918 10.19 -4.01 -19.14
C THR A 918 10.10 -4.84 -20.41
N MET A 919 9.00 -5.55 -20.56
CA MET A 919 8.77 -6.40 -21.71
C MET A 919 7.34 -6.20 -22.20
N SER A 920 7.19 -5.99 -23.48
CA SER A 920 5.90 -5.85 -24.16
C SER A 920 5.86 -6.73 -25.43
N ALA A 921 4.75 -6.72 -26.14
CA ALA A 921 4.63 -7.37 -27.44
C ALA A 921 5.56 -6.76 -28.49
N GLU A 922 6.01 -5.54 -28.28
CA GLU A 922 6.72 -4.73 -29.27
C GLU A 922 8.21 -4.61 -28.97
N TYR A 923 8.60 -4.67 -27.69
CA TYR A 923 9.99 -4.44 -27.29
C TYR A 923 10.37 -5.07 -25.96
N VAL A 924 11.67 -5.22 -25.76
CA VAL A 924 12.31 -5.50 -24.49
C VAL A 924 13.21 -4.30 -24.13
N GLU A 925 13.09 -3.80 -22.91
CA GLU A 925 13.89 -2.67 -22.44
C GLU A 925 14.50 -2.96 -21.07
N ASP A 926 15.81 -2.79 -20.97
CA ASP A 926 16.58 -2.84 -19.72
C ASP A 926 16.96 -1.41 -19.31
N VAL A 927 16.67 -1.06 -18.08
CA VAL A 927 16.96 0.28 -17.54
C VAL A 927 17.75 0.14 -16.25
N TYR A 928 18.89 0.81 -16.17
CA TYR A 928 19.61 1.12 -14.95
C TYR A 928 19.28 2.52 -14.49
N SER A 929 18.92 2.65 -13.20
CA SER A 929 18.69 3.95 -12.56
C SER A 929 19.76 4.23 -11.52
N ASN A 930 19.97 5.50 -11.21
CA ASN A 930 20.93 5.93 -10.21
C ASN A 930 20.58 5.44 -8.81
N VAL A 931 21.63 5.15 -8.04
CA VAL A 931 21.56 4.70 -6.64
C VAL A 931 22.54 5.50 -5.79
N LEU A 932 22.23 5.59 -4.49
CA LEU A 932 23.17 6.08 -3.50
C LEU A 932 24.24 5.00 -3.28
N GLY A 933 25.52 5.37 -3.38
CA GLY A 933 26.63 4.49 -3.11
C GLY A 933 26.75 4.15 -1.63
N ARG A 934 27.83 3.43 -1.25
CA ARG A 934 28.13 3.11 0.14
C ARG A 934 28.25 4.38 0.99
N PHE A 935 27.55 4.42 2.13
CA PHE A 935 27.56 5.56 3.02
C PHE A 935 27.49 5.18 4.50
N PHE A 936 27.83 6.11 5.37
CA PHE A 936 27.57 6.03 6.80
C PHE A 936 26.69 7.18 7.26
N LEU A 937 25.95 6.93 8.34
CA LEU A 937 25.15 7.93 9.07
C LEU A 937 25.39 7.76 10.57
N PHE A 938 25.79 8.84 11.22
CA PHE A 938 25.75 8.97 12.68
C PHE A 938 24.46 9.71 13.07
N SER A 939 23.75 9.24 14.06
CA SER A 939 22.49 9.85 14.50
C SER A 939 22.43 9.97 16.01
N VAL A 940 21.76 11.02 16.46
CA VAL A 940 21.40 11.25 17.87
C VAL A 940 19.90 11.42 17.93
N SER A 941 19.22 10.58 18.70
CA SER A 941 17.79 10.72 18.96
C SER A 941 17.54 11.01 20.45
N PHE A 942 16.52 11.80 20.71
CA PHE A 942 16.16 12.27 22.03
C PHE A 942 14.65 12.20 22.24
N ASN A 943 14.21 11.51 23.29
CA ASN A 943 12.82 11.45 23.73
C ASN A 943 12.61 12.39 24.92
N PHE A 944 11.62 13.27 24.84
CA PHE A 944 11.33 14.28 25.86
C PHE A 944 9.83 14.42 26.09
N GLY A 945 9.44 14.94 27.25
CA GLY A 945 8.05 15.23 27.53
C GLY A 945 7.75 15.30 29.02
N LYS A 946 6.61 15.87 29.31
CA LYS A 946 6.03 15.93 30.64
C LYS A 946 4.56 15.58 30.53
N MET A 947 4.18 14.47 31.17
CA MET A 947 2.81 14.04 31.24
C MET A 947 2.29 14.28 32.66
N ASN A 948 1.06 14.77 32.75
CA ASN A 948 0.41 15.03 34.03
C ASN A 948 -0.36 13.75 34.41
N ALA A 949 0.08 13.07 35.49
CA ALA A 949 -0.75 12.01 36.06
C ALA A 949 -2.09 12.63 36.47
N LYS A 950 -3.20 12.13 35.96
CA LYS A 950 -4.53 12.53 36.47
C LYS A 950 -4.55 12.19 37.95
N LYS A 951 -4.53 13.20 38.79
CA LYS A 951 -4.86 13.02 40.20
C LYS A 951 -6.30 12.49 40.24
N ASN A 952 -6.46 11.32 40.84
CA ASN A 952 -7.78 10.73 41.05
C ASN A 952 -8.60 11.68 41.94
N ARG A 953 -9.27 12.63 41.33
CA ARG A 953 -10.19 13.59 42.00
C ARG A 953 -11.25 12.89 42.82
N ASN A 954 -11.56 11.64 42.48
CA ASN A 954 -12.57 10.86 43.19
C ASN A 954 -12.10 10.36 44.58
N ILE A 955 -10.79 10.16 44.78
CA ILE A 955 -10.26 9.77 46.08
C ILE A 955 -10.24 10.97 47.05
N GLU A 956 -9.87 12.16 46.60
CA GLU A 956 -9.92 13.39 47.43
C GLU A 956 -11.36 13.74 47.80
N ASN A 957 -12.32 13.63 46.89
CA ASN A 957 -13.73 13.89 47.21
C ASN A 957 -14.35 12.81 48.11
N ALA A 958 -13.91 11.54 48.02
CA ALA A 958 -14.34 10.48 48.92
C ALA A 958 -13.74 10.65 50.33
N MET A 959 -12.49 11.12 50.43
CA MET A 959 -11.89 11.42 51.75
C MET A 959 -12.47 12.69 52.39
N TRP A 960 -12.86 13.71 51.64
CA TRP A 960 -13.56 14.89 52.15
C TRP A 960 -15.01 14.61 52.60
N ASN A 961 -15.67 13.63 52.03
CA ASN A 961 -17.01 13.20 52.48
C ASN A 961 -16.99 12.19 53.61
N MET A 962 -15.83 11.70 54.05
CA MET A 962 -15.65 10.83 55.23
C MET A 962 -15.08 11.58 56.45
N MET A 963 -14.70 12.84 56.35
CA MET A 963 -14.42 13.76 57.42
C MET A 963 -15.60 14.69 57.72
#